data_b8dd35f2ed9f04e50c6b462f6165e2da
#
_entry.id   b8dd35f2ed9f04e50c6b462f6165e2da
#
_cell.length_a   1.000
_cell.length_b   1.000
_cell.length_c   1.000
_cell.angle_alpha   90.00
_cell.angle_beta   90.00
_cell.angle_gamma   90.00
#
_symmetry.space_group_name_H-M   'P 1'
#
loop_
_entity.id
_entity.type
_entity.pdbx_description
1 polymer ?
#
loop_
_entity_poly.entity_id
_entity_poly.type
_entity_poly.pdbx_seq_one_letter_code
_entity_poly.pdbx_strand_id
1 'polypeptide(L)'
;MLYQSSFKQTAVASAVAAVLTAQCGQAAAQTVVAEERGTIQDVYVTAQRISQSASKTPISLSVISGEDLKAAGAVNASSLTELVPNVQISNNGGATVISIRGVSSADNTEKGDPSAAFNVDGVYYARPQSAGLAFYDLERIEVLRGPQGTLYGRNATAGAINLITNKPVARFESSAAVELGNYHDVKFDGMLNTKVSDVLSMRGAVSSSKHNGYLRSTQGFSTNYDDDDSLSARLQGLFKFSPEVTLLVSVDRSTRKGSGAGNVPYDTFIGKSGDAQRTATPSIQGDYDSVAHGGSAELKVNTGMGELTYLGAHRSLFNGGTAAVGQALQGVPSAYTLADAHLSQNSHELRLASSFGSWKTIGGLYWFSEQSIIDGRFINFPGVGALIFLSDPAISRSKAAFGEATYSVTPALNVTAGLRRTNDEKSRRGHTILGDPEFFRSSNDAAVSYAQTTGRVGADYALAKNTMLYATLSTGYKAGGFNDGTPATNAFLKYDPEHLTSLEVGIKGRFLDNHLQVNADVFAYDYKDLQLTAIVVDPFTHSNASQTLNAAKASVSGAEIEGKYLVSSDDKINFSATYLDAHFKSYKPTATIDWAGYHLDKSPKVTVGLGYTHSMPFENGATLSTMIGTRYSASYVISDYGNGLQFTQGAYHMSDASVMYAPTGDKWSVQGFVRNMENKTIMTNYSASFAGFPATVGLGTPRTAGVRLNAYF
;
A
#
# COMPACT_ATOMS: atom_id res chain seq x y z
N MET A 1 25.63 -15.72 24.28
CA MET A 1 25.55 -15.14 22.92
C MET A 1 25.15 -13.66 22.94
N LEU A 2 25.87 -12.83 23.70
CA LEU A 2 25.53 -11.40 23.91
C LEU A 2 26.60 -10.43 23.33
N TYR A 3 27.44 -10.88 22.38
CA TYR A 3 28.57 -10.08 21.87
C TYR A 3 28.54 -9.76 20.38
N GLN A 4 27.46 -10.10 19.64
CA GLN A 4 27.39 -9.84 18.18
C GLN A 4 26.50 -8.64 17.78
N SER A 5 25.73 -8.04 18.69
CA SER A 5 24.85 -6.91 18.34
C SER A 5 25.54 -5.54 18.36
N SER A 6 26.58 -5.35 19.16
CA SER A 6 27.28 -4.06 19.28
C SER A 6 28.23 -3.76 18.11
N PHE A 7 28.72 -4.78 17.40
CA PHE A 7 29.68 -4.61 16.31
C PHE A 7 29.04 -4.09 15.01
N LYS A 8 27.74 -4.32 14.78
CA LYS A 8 27.04 -3.84 13.59
C LYS A 8 26.65 -2.35 13.67
N GLN A 9 26.36 -1.85 14.85
CA GLN A 9 26.03 -0.42 15.04
C GLN A 9 27.26 0.49 14.94
N THR A 10 28.41 0.04 15.40
CA THR A 10 29.67 0.77 15.29
C THR A 10 30.18 0.84 13.86
N ALA A 11 29.96 -0.19 13.04
CA ALA A 11 30.37 -0.21 11.64
C ALA A 11 29.57 0.76 10.75
N VAL A 12 28.27 0.94 11.03
CA VAL A 12 27.42 1.90 10.29
C VAL A 12 27.77 3.33 10.70
N ALA A 13 27.97 3.60 12.00
CA ALA A 13 28.38 4.92 12.48
C ALA A 13 29.79 5.32 11.99
N SER A 14 30.71 4.36 11.89
CA SER A 14 32.06 4.59 11.37
C SER A 14 32.10 4.79 9.86
N ALA A 15 31.23 4.11 9.09
CA ALA A 15 31.12 4.33 7.65
C ALA A 15 30.52 5.70 7.33
N VAL A 16 29.55 6.18 8.12
CA VAL A 16 28.96 7.53 7.98
C VAL A 16 29.98 8.61 8.36
N ALA A 17 30.77 8.42 9.41
CA ALA A 17 31.83 9.35 9.80
C ALA A 17 32.95 9.42 8.76
N ALA A 18 33.32 8.30 8.12
CA ALA A 18 34.33 8.24 7.08
C ALA A 18 33.90 8.92 5.77
N VAL A 19 32.62 8.87 5.42
CA VAL A 19 32.07 9.58 4.25
C VAL A 19 31.98 11.09 4.51
N LEU A 20 31.69 11.52 5.75
CA LEU A 20 31.61 12.92 6.13
C LEU A 20 33.00 13.61 6.17
N THR A 21 34.09 12.88 6.40
CA THR A 21 35.44 13.44 6.50
C THR A 21 36.23 13.45 5.18
N ALA A 22 35.81 12.69 4.17
CA ALA A 22 36.56 12.52 2.93
C ALA A 22 36.34 13.60 1.84
N GLN A 23 35.43 14.57 2.03
CA GLN A 23 34.98 15.50 0.97
C GLN A 23 34.94 16.98 1.38
N CYS A 24 35.88 17.45 2.21
CA CYS A 24 36.06 18.90 2.42
C CYS A 24 36.92 19.57 1.35
N GLY A 25 36.90 19.10 0.10
CA GLY A 25 37.72 19.67 -0.99
C GLY A 25 36.92 19.78 -2.29
N GLN A 26 36.61 21.04 -2.66
CA GLN A 26 36.10 21.47 -3.97
C GLN A 26 34.65 21.11 -4.33
N ALA A 27 33.71 21.86 -3.79
CA ALA A 27 32.38 21.99 -4.36
C ALA A 27 32.29 23.25 -5.22
N ALA A 28 32.34 23.09 -6.54
CA ALA A 28 31.90 24.14 -7.46
C ALA A 28 30.35 24.24 -7.31
N ALA A 29 29.86 25.39 -6.88
CA ALA A 29 28.45 25.69 -6.76
C ALA A 29 27.79 25.57 -8.14
N GLN A 30 27.01 24.52 -8.38
CA GLN A 30 26.06 24.50 -9.49
C GLN A 30 24.76 25.10 -9.02
N THR A 31 24.34 26.13 -9.74
CA THR A 31 23.05 26.81 -9.63
C THR A 31 21.92 25.77 -9.71
N VAL A 32 21.24 25.53 -8.61
CA VAL A 32 19.89 24.95 -8.63
C VAL A 32 19.04 25.92 -9.44
N VAL A 33 18.43 25.44 -10.52
CA VAL A 33 17.46 26.20 -11.28
C VAL A 33 16.36 26.57 -10.29
N ALA A 34 16.24 27.86 -10.00
CA ALA A 34 15.18 28.37 -9.14
C ALA A 34 13.85 27.95 -9.81
N GLU A 35 13.08 27.09 -9.15
CA GLU A 35 11.70 26.85 -9.55
C GLU A 35 11.01 28.21 -9.68
N GLU A 36 10.24 28.39 -10.77
CA GLU A 36 9.36 29.55 -10.89
C GLU A 36 8.36 29.49 -9.73
N ARG A 37 8.69 30.15 -8.63
CA ARG A 37 7.81 30.30 -7.49
C ARG A 37 6.56 31.05 -7.97
N GLY A 38 5.45 30.38 -8.08
CA GLY A 38 4.18 31.05 -8.36
C GLY A 38 3.17 30.29 -9.21
N THR A 39 3.49 29.13 -9.79
CA THR A 39 2.51 28.35 -10.57
C THR A 39 2.60 26.86 -10.27
N ILE A 40 1.45 26.17 -10.34
CA ILE A 40 1.40 24.71 -10.18
C ILE A 40 2.00 24.06 -11.42
N GLN A 41 3.09 23.34 -11.25
CA GLN A 41 3.78 22.64 -12.33
C GLN A 41 3.07 21.35 -12.73
N ASP A 42 3.33 20.88 -13.97
CA ASP A 42 2.84 19.60 -14.44
C ASP A 42 3.62 18.44 -13.81
N VAL A 43 2.88 17.52 -13.20
CA VAL A 43 3.45 16.26 -12.73
C VAL A 43 3.22 15.20 -13.81
N TYR A 44 4.30 14.57 -14.26
CA TYR A 44 4.22 13.45 -15.19
C TYR A 44 4.05 12.14 -14.43
N VAL A 45 3.14 11.32 -14.91
CA VAL A 45 2.76 10.03 -14.29
C VAL A 45 2.94 8.88 -15.27
N THR A 46 3.05 7.68 -14.74
CA THR A 46 3.12 6.43 -15.48
C THR A 46 1.91 5.54 -15.26
N ALA A 47 0.84 6.12 -14.73
CA ALA A 47 -0.41 5.46 -14.35
C ALA A 47 -1.04 4.63 -15.49
N GLN A 48 -0.89 5.03 -16.74
CA GLN A 48 -1.35 4.30 -17.91
C GLN A 48 -0.22 3.55 -18.66
N ARG A 49 0.85 3.20 -17.97
CA ARG A 49 2.03 2.52 -18.52
C ARG A 49 2.80 3.33 -19.58
N ILE A 50 2.42 4.58 -19.80
CA ILE A 50 3.10 5.58 -20.61
C ILE A 50 3.31 6.85 -19.78
N SER A 51 4.36 7.60 -20.07
CA SER A 51 4.61 8.89 -19.40
C SER A 51 3.70 9.95 -19.98
N GLN A 52 2.86 10.55 -19.13
CA GLN A 52 1.94 11.62 -19.52
C GLN A 52 1.64 12.57 -18.35
N SER A 53 1.17 13.79 -18.64
CA SER A 53 0.77 14.72 -17.58
C SER A 53 -0.42 14.18 -16.78
N ALA A 54 -0.36 14.27 -15.45
CA ALA A 54 -1.44 13.86 -14.55
C ALA A 54 -2.74 14.65 -14.84
N SER A 55 -2.64 15.94 -15.24
CA SER A 55 -3.78 16.76 -15.60
C SER A 55 -4.47 16.34 -16.92
N LYS A 56 -3.76 15.55 -17.75
CA LYS A 56 -4.26 15.03 -19.05
C LYS A 56 -4.52 13.53 -19.02
N THR A 57 -4.48 12.91 -17.85
CA THR A 57 -4.77 11.48 -17.69
C THR A 57 -6.24 11.29 -17.34
N PRO A 58 -7.09 10.69 -18.21
CA PRO A 58 -8.55 10.64 -18.05
C PRO A 58 -8.99 9.50 -17.12
N ILE A 59 -8.52 9.52 -15.87
CA ILE A 59 -8.88 8.61 -14.78
C ILE A 59 -8.78 9.35 -13.43
N SER A 60 -9.48 8.89 -12.42
CA SER A 60 -9.31 9.37 -11.04
C SER A 60 -7.94 8.96 -10.52
N LEU A 61 -7.08 9.94 -10.23
CA LEU A 61 -5.67 9.75 -9.90
C LEU A 61 -5.20 10.82 -8.92
N SER A 62 -4.69 10.40 -7.77
CA SER A 62 -3.93 11.26 -6.86
C SER A 62 -2.44 11.03 -7.05
N VAL A 63 -1.67 12.11 -7.06
CA VAL A 63 -0.22 12.08 -7.15
C VAL A 63 0.38 12.83 -5.98
N ILE A 64 1.26 12.17 -5.22
CA ILE A 64 1.96 12.75 -4.08
C ILE A 64 3.44 12.72 -4.42
N SER A 65 4.06 13.89 -4.49
CA SER A 65 5.50 13.99 -4.76
C SER A 65 6.33 13.49 -3.57
N GLY A 66 7.59 13.11 -3.82
CA GLY A 66 8.51 12.75 -2.75
C GLY A 66 8.75 13.89 -1.75
N GLU A 67 8.61 15.13 -2.18
CA GLU A 67 8.68 16.32 -1.32
C GLU A 67 7.44 16.46 -0.43
N ASP A 68 6.21 16.32 -1.01
CA ASP A 68 4.98 16.32 -0.22
C ASP A 68 4.97 15.17 0.80
N LEU A 69 5.51 13.98 0.45
CA LEU A 69 5.66 12.85 1.38
C LEU A 69 6.60 13.19 2.54
N LYS A 70 7.76 13.80 2.25
CA LYS A 70 8.71 14.23 3.28
C LYS A 70 8.12 15.31 4.18
N ALA A 71 7.45 16.32 3.59
CA ALA A 71 6.81 17.41 4.32
C ALA A 71 5.71 16.90 5.26
N ALA A 72 4.89 15.96 4.80
CA ALA A 72 3.88 15.29 5.61
C ALA A 72 4.45 14.27 6.60
N GLY A 73 5.75 13.95 6.49
CA GLY A 73 6.38 12.91 7.29
C GLY A 73 5.82 11.51 7.04
N ALA A 74 5.37 11.25 5.81
CA ALA A 74 4.86 9.96 5.40
C ALA A 74 6.00 8.95 5.30
N VAL A 75 6.00 7.96 6.17
CA VAL A 75 7.11 7.01 6.33
C VAL A 75 6.74 5.57 5.96
N ASN A 76 5.46 5.31 5.73
CA ASN A 76 4.96 3.99 5.38
C ASN A 76 3.63 4.08 4.61
N ALA A 77 3.13 2.92 4.15
CA ALA A 77 1.88 2.84 3.38
C ALA A 77 0.66 3.38 4.14
N SER A 78 0.59 3.20 5.45
CA SER A 78 -0.55 3.67 6.25
C SER A 78 -0.70 5.20 6.23
N SER A 79 0.41 5.93 6.03
CA SER A 79 0.39 7.39 5.87
C SER A 79 -0.44 7.86 4.68
N LEU A 80 -0.64 7.01 3.67
CA LEU A 80 -1.51 7.34 2.52
C LEU A 80 -2.97 7.49 2.91
N THR A 81 -3.40 6.89 4.02
CA THR A 81 -4.75 7.07 4.56
C THR A 81 -5.04 8.54 4.85
N GLU A 82 -4.04 9.29 5.30
CA GLU A 82 -4.19 10.71 5.65
C GLU A 82 -4.05 11.64 4.43
N LEU A 83 -3.32 11.20 3.40
CA LEU A 83 -2.93 12.02 2.26
C LEU A 83 -3.84 11.85 1.05
N VAL A 84 -4.52 10.70 0.92
CA VAL A 84 -5.31 10.37 -0.27
C VAL A 84 -6.78 10.18 0.11
N PRO A 85 -7.71 10.85 -0.57
CA PRO A 85 -9.14 10.67 -0.33
C PRO A 85 -9.59 9.24 -0.66
N ASN A 86 -10.54 8.72 0.13
CA ASN A 86 -11.12 7.38 -0.02
C ASN A 86 -10.12 6.21 -0.04
N VAL A 87 -8.94 6.39 0.55
CA VAL A 87 -7.96 5.34 0.78
C VAL A 87 -7.88 5.05 2.27
N GLN A 88 -7.99 3.77 2.64
CA GLN A 88 -7.78 3.27 3.99
C GLN A 88 -6.74 2.14 3.92
N ILE A 89 -5.65 2.29 4.66
CA ILE A 89 -4.62 1.24 4.75
C ILE A 89 -4.45 0.88 6.22
N SER A 90 -4.62 -0.39 6.52
CA SER A 90 -4.51 -0.91 7.89
C SER A 90 -3.72 -2.21 7.91
N ASN A 91 -3.11 -2.50 9.06
CA ASN A 91 -2.48 -3.79 9.32
C ASN A 91 -3.44 -4.68 10.10
N ASN A 92 -3.61 -5.90 9.64
CA ASN A 92 -4.41 -6.93 10.30
C ASN A 92 -3.56 -8.19 10.47
N GLY A 93 -3.09 -8.46 11.69
CA GLY A 93 -2.28 -9.65 12.00
C GLY A 93 -1.01 -9.81 11.16
N GLY A 94 -0.35 -8.68 10.78
CA GLY A 94 0.82 -8.68 9.91
C GLY A 94 0.52 -8.55 8.41
N ALA A 95 -0.75 -8.65 8.00
CA ALA A 95 -1.18 -8.41 6.62
C ALA A 95 -1.56 -6.94 6.42
N THR A 96 -1.15 -6.34 5.29
CA THR A 96 -1.56 -4.99 4.90
C THR A 96 -2.84 -5.06 4.08
N VAL A 97 -3.92 -4.49 4.63
CA VAL A 97 -5.22 -4.38 3.95
C VAL A 97 -5.36 -3.00 3.35
N ILE A 98 -5.56 -2.95 2.03
CA ILE A 98 -5.76 -1.73 1.27
C ILE A 98 -7.22 -1.68 0.83
N SER A 99 -7.92 -0.60 1.21
CA SER A 99 -9.27 -0.27 0.74
C SER A 99 -9.24 1.02 -0.05
N ILE A 100 -9.82 1.02 -1.24
CA ILE A 100 -10.01 2.20 -2.08
C ILE A 100 -11.50 2.29 -2.42
N ARG A 101 -12.15 3.41 -2.04
CA ARG A 101 -13.60 3.61 -2.24
C ARG A 101 -14.46 2.49 -1.61
N GLY A 102 -14.03 1.95 -0.45
CA GLY A 102 -14.73 0.85 0.23
C GLY A 102 -14.54 -0.53 -0.41
N VAL A 103 -13.74 -0.64 -1.47
CA VAL A 103 -13.39 -1.93 -2.08
C VAL A 103 -12.11 -2.44 -1.43
N SER A 104 -12.20 -3.55 -0.72
CA SER A 104 -11.11 -4.15 0.05
C SER A 104 -11.07 -5.67 -0.08
N SER A 105 -10.00 -6.29 0.38
CA SER A 105 -9.91 -7.74 0.59
C SER A 105 -9.37 -8.01 1.98
N ALA A 106 -10.09 -8.80 2.75
CA ALA A 106 -9.64 -9.24 4.07
C ALA A 106 -8.63 -10.41 3.98
N ASP A 107 -8.67 -11.19 2.90
CA ASP A 107 -7.77 -12.31 2.67
C ASP A 107 -6.56 -11.87 1.83
N ASN A 108 -5.44 -11.61 2.50
CA ASN A 108 -4.15 -11.31 1.90
C ASN A 108 -3.14 -12.44 2.09
N THR A 109 -3.63 -13.65 2.36
CA THR A 109 -2.81 -14.85 2.47
C THR A 109 -2.51 -15.44 1.07
N GLU A 110 -1.76 -16.53 1.01
CA GLU A 110 -1.49 -17.28 -0.23
C GLU A 110 -2.76 -17.89 -0.85
N LYS A 111 -3.85 -17.97 -0.08
CA LYS A 111 -5.15 -18.50 -0.51
C LYS A 111 -5.93 -17.48 -1.31
N GLY A 112 -5.88 -16.22 -0.89
CA GLY A 112 -6.57 -15.09 -1.49
C GLY A 112 -5.64 -14.12 -2.25
N ASP A 113 -6.22 -13.03 -2.67
CA ASP A 113 -5.53 -11.95 -3.38
C ASP A 113 -6.01 -10.57 -2.88
N PRO A 114 -5.18 -9.53 -2.95
CA PRO A 114 -5.60 -8.16 -2.64
C PRO A 114 -6.58 -7.62 -3.69
N SER A 115 -7.44 -6.67 -3.32
CA SER A 115 -8.32 -5.95 -4.26
C SER A 115 -7.66 -4.76 -4.94
N ALA A 116 -6.58 -4.22 -4.36
CA ALA A 116 -5.78 -3.14 -4.93
C ALA A 116 -4.40 -3.67 -5.37
N ALA A 117 -4.03 -3.39 -6.63
CA ALA A 117 -2.71 -3.73 -7.12
C ALA A 117 -1.66 -2.81 -6.48
N PHE A 118 -0.61 -3.39 -5.93
CA PHE A 118 0.52 -2.64 -5.37
C PHE A 118 1.76 -2.85 -6.24
N ASN A 119 2.36 -1.77 -6.71
CA ASN A 119 3.50 -1.82 -7.62
C ASN A 119 4.64 -0.93 -7.13
N VAL A 120 5.87 -1.36 -7.36
CA VAL A 120 7.08 -0.55 -7.21
C VAL A 120 7.81 -0.55 -8.56
N ASP A 121 8.00 0.62 -9.15
CA ASP A 121 8.62 0.79 -10.48
C ASP A 121 8.01 -0.12 -11.56
N GLY A 122 6.68 -0.29 -11.53
CA GLY A 122 5.93 -1.13 -12.47
C GLY A 122 5.90 -2.63 -12.14
N VAL A 123 6.72 -3.11 -11.20
CA VAL A 123 6.70 -4.50 -10.73
C VAL A 123 5.55 -4.70 -9.77
N TYR A 124 4.66 -5.64 -10.06
CA TYR A 124 3.56 -6.03 -9.18
C TYR A 124 4.07 -6.80 -7.95
N TYR A 125 3.62 -6.41 -6.77
CA TYR A 125 3.85 -7.10 -5.49
C TYR A 125 2.58 -7.83 -5.07
N ALA A 126 2.61 -9.16 -5.16
CA ALA A 126 1.45 -9.97 -4.83
C ALA A 126 1.06 -9.89 -3.35
N ARG A 127 2.03 -9.56 -2.48
CA ARG A 127 1.83 -9.42 -1.03
C ARG A 127 2.16 -8.01 -0.59
N PRO A 128 1.14 -7.16 -0.35
CA PRO A 128 1.33 -5.74 0.00
C PRO A 128 2.17 -5.51 1.27
N GLN A 129 2.22 -6.46 2.20
CA GLN A 129 3.04 -6.38 3.40
C GLN A 129 4.54 -6.22 3.10
N SER A 130 5.04 -6.80 2.00
CA SER A 130 6.42 -6.61 1.56
C SER A 130 6.68 -5.21 1.01
N ALA A 131 5.65 -4.50 0.66
CA ALA A 131 5.68 -3.19 0.06
C ALA A 131 5.76 -2.05 1.08
N GLY A 132 5.32 -2.26 2.32
CA GLY A 132 5.47 -1.28 3.40
C GLY A 132 6.92 -0.88 3.68
N LEU A 133 7.87 -1.70 3.25
CA LEU A 133 9.31 -1.47 3.39
C LEU A 133 9.93 -0.69 2.21
N ALA A 134 9.15 -0.26 1.21
CA ALA A 134 9.63 0.41 0.00
C ALA A 134 9.45 1.94 0.03
N PHE A 135 9.01 2.52 1.17
CA PHE A 135 8.70 3.95 1.33
C PHE A 135 9.94 4.81 1.60
N TYR A 136 11.00 4.64 0.84
CA TYR A 136 12.21 5.46 0.91
C TYR A 136 12.72 5.80 -0.49
N ASP A 137 13.35 6.97 -0.61
CA ASP A 137 13.89 7.50 -1.86
C ASP A 137 12.88 7.44 -3.02
N LEU A 138 11.66 7.90 -2.74
CA LEU A 138 10.58 7.97 -3.71
C LEU A 138 10.59 9.29 -4.47
N GLU A 139 10.37 9.21 -5.78
CA GLU A 139 10.08 10.36 -6.63
C GLU A 139 8.62 10.81 -6.42
N ARG A 140 7.69 9.83 -6.42
CA ARG A 140 6.27 10.06 -6.20
C ARG A 140 5.52 8.77 -5.90
N ILE A 141 4.29 8.92 -5.42
CA ILE A 141 3.30 7.85 -5.33
C ILE A 141 2.12 8.23 -6.22
N GLU A 142 1.66 7.28 -7.02
CA GLU A 142 0.47 7.41 -7.87
C GLU A 142 -0.61 6.47 -7.33
N VAL A 143 -1.78 7.01 -6.96
CA VAL A 143 -2.93 6.22 -6.50
C VAL A 143 -4.05 6.34 -7.52
N LEU A 144 -4.30 5.25 -8.22
CA LEU A 144 -5.37 5.12 -9.20
C LEU A 144 -6.59 4.56 -8.50
N ARG A 145 -7.70 5.26 -8.57
CA ARG A 145 -8.98 4.84 -7.98
C ARG A 145 -9.88 4.21 -9.03
N GLY A 146 -10.63 3.18 -8.64
CA GLY A 146 -11.47 2.41 -9.54
C GLY A 146 -10.74 1.33 -10.34
N PRO A 147 -11.48 0.43 -11.01
CA PRO A 147 -10.92 -0.78 -11.60
C PRO A 147 -9.92 -0.50 -12.71
N GLN A 148 -8.74 -1.14 -12.61
CA GLN A 148 -7.62 -1.02 -13.53
C GLN A 148 -7.33 -2.33 -14.26
N GLY A 149 -8.36 -3.15 -14.51
CA GLY A 149 -8.22 -4.50 -15.05
C GLY A 149 -7.55 -4.57 -16.44
N THR A 150 -7.63 -3.53 -17.27
CA THR A 150 -7.07 -3.53 -18.62
C THR A 150 -5.54 -3.49 -18.62
N LEU A 151 -4.92 -2.54 -17.92
CA LEU A 151 -3.47 -2.36 -17.96
C LEU A 151 -2.74 -3.05 -16.79
N TYR A 152 -3.39 -3.17 -15.62
CA TYR A 152 -2.80 -3.79 -14.43
C TYR A 152 -3.20 -5.26 -14.26
N GLY A 153 -4.35 -5.66 -14.82
CA GLY A 153 -4.81 -7.03 -14.84
C GLY A 153 -5.56 -7.44 -13.58
N ARG A 154 -5.26 -8.65 -13.08
CA ARG A 154 -5.93 -9.20 -11.90
C ARG A 154 -5.65 -8.37 -10.65
N ASN A 155 -6.54 -8.48 -9.67
CA ASN A 155 -6.34 -7.90 -8.33
C ASN A 155 -6.21 -6.37 -8.33
N ALA A 156 -6.86 -5.72 -9.29
CA ALA A 156 -6.95 -4.27 -9.43
C ALA A 156 -8.41 -3.80 -9.51
N THR A 157 -9.31 -4.45 -8.77
CA THR A 157 -10.74 -4.08 -8.68
C THR A 157 -10.94 -2.76 -7.93
N ALA A 158 -10.22 -2.54 -6.84
CA ALA A 158 -10.26 -1.31 -6.07
C ALA A 158 -9.49 -0.18 -6.77
N GLY A 159 -8.39 -0.53 -7.44
CA GLY A 159 -7.46 0.42 -8.04
C GLY A 159 -6.03 -0.09 -8.03
N ALA A 160 -5.08 0.86 -8.12
CA ALA A 160 -3.66 0.55 -8.03
C ALA A 160 -2.90 1.63 -7.26
N ILE A 161 -1.89 1.22 -6.52
CA ILE A 161 -0.91 2.09 -5.87
C ILE A 161 0.45 1.83 -6.52
N ASN A 162 1.04 2.85 -7.11
CA ASN A 162 2.35 2.79 -7.75
C ASN A 162 3.34 3.63 -6.96
N LEU A 163 4.35 3.01 -6.39
CA LEU A 163 5.51 3.68 -5.83
C LEU A 163 6.55 3.83 -6.95
N ILE A 164 6.92 5.06 -7.24
CA ILE A 164 7.95 5.37 -8.22
C ILE A 164 9.18 5.86 -7.48
N THR A 165 10.28 5.14 -7.62
CA THR A 165 11.55 5.48 -6.97
C THR A 165 12.33 6.50 -7.79
N ASN A 166 13.17 7.31 -7.12
CA ASN A 166 14.13 8.14 -7.85
C ASN A 166 15.08 7.29 -8.67
N LYS A 167 15.35 7.70 -9.92
CA LYS A 167 16.24 6.99 -10.83
C LYS A 167 17.65 7.57 -10.78
N PRO A 168 18.69 6.78 -11.14
CA PRO A 168 20.04 7.31 -11.28
C PRO A 168 20.12 8.43 -12.32
N VAL A 169 20.82 9.51 -11.99
CA VAL A 169 21.06 10.66 -12.87
C VAL A 169 22.54 10.87 -13.11
N ALA A 170 22.90 11.54 -14.24
CA ALA A 170 24.29 11.69 -14.67
C ALA A 170 25.01 12.86 -13.95
N ARG A 171 24.80 12.99 -12.62
CA ARG A 171 25.47 13.97 -11.74
C ARG A 171 25.67 13.38 -10.36
N PHE A 172 26.55 14.01 -9.58
CA PHE A 172 26.68 13.65 -8.17
C PHE A 172 25.58 14.29 -7.35
N GLU A 173 24.91 13.52 -6.51
CA GLU A 173 23.95 13.96 -5.51
C GLU A 173 24.09 13.06 -4.28
N SER A 174 24.05 13.63 -3.10
CA SER A 174 23.89 12.84 -1.89
C SER A 174 23.02 13.54 -0.86
N SER A 175 22.36 12.74 -0.03
CA SER A 175 21.57 13.26 1.08
C SER A 175 21.61 12.31 2.26
N ALA A 176 21.49 12.89 3.46
CA ALA A 176 21.32 12.15 4.70
C ALA A 176 20.24 12.83 5.54
N ALA A 177 19.42 12.04 6.23
CA ALA A 177 18.44 12.56 7.18
C ALA A 177 18.43 11.71 8.45
N VAL A 178 18.27 12.37 9.59
CA VAL A 178 18.07 11.73 10.89
C VAL A 178 16.81 12.31 11.52
N GLU A 179 15.91 11.44 11.98
CA GLU A 179 14.69 11.79 12.74
C GLU A 179 14.79 11.19 14.12
N LEU A 180 14.51 12.01 15.14
CA LEU A 180 14.44 11.61 16.54
C LEU A 180 13.07 12.00 17.10
N GLY A 181 12.39 11.05 17.76
CA GLY A 181 11.04 11.26 18.24
C GLY A 181 10.76 10.62 19.59
N ASN A 182 9.52 10.85 20.08
CA ASN A 182 9.02 10.12 21.23
C ASN A 182 8.91 8.61 20.91
N TYR A 183 8.67 7.77 21.91
CA TYR A 183 8.77 6.30 21.82
C TYR A 183 10.17 5.81 21.42
N HIS A 184 11.23 6.59 21.70
CA HIS A 184 12.61 6.32 21.27
C HIS A 184 12.72 6.10 19.76
N ASP A 185 11.90 6.85 19.00
CA ASP A 185 11.94 6.78 17.54
C ASP A 185 13.27 7.36 17.04
N VAL A 186 13.96 6.56 16.25
CA VAL A 186 15.20 6.93 15.54
C VAL A 186 15.08 6.43 14.12
N LYS A 187 15.12 7.37 13.16
CA LYS A 187 15.15 7.03 11.73
C LYS A 187 16.36 7.63 11.07
N PHE A 188 16.87 6.90 10.10
CA PHE A 188 17.96 7.33 9.25
C PHE A 188 17.61 7.03 7.79
N ASP A 189 17.73 8.03 6.93
CA ASP A 189 17.64 7.89 5.47
C ASP A 189 18.94 8.40 4.85
N GLY A 190 19.50 7.66 3.91
CA GLY A 190 20.69 8.05 3.16
C GLY A 190 20.56 7.75 1.68
N MET A 191 21.11 8.61 0.84
CA MET A 191 21.13 8.42 -0.60
C MET A 191 22.44 8.94 -1.18
N LEU A 192 22.96 8.19 -2.17
CA LEU A 192 24.12 8.56 -2.99
C LEU A 192 23.81 8.27 -4.45
N ASN A 193 24.00 9.26 -5.30
CA ASN A 193 23.90 9.14 -6.75
C ASN A 193 25.20 9.62 -7.41
N THR A 194 25.68 8.90 -8.42
CA THR A 194 26.90 9.28 -9.13
C THR A 194 26.87 8.86 -10.59
N LYS A 195 27.48 9.66 -11.44
CA LYS A 195 27.86 9.27 -12.80
C LYS A 195 29.15 8.45 -12.72
N VAL A 196 29.09 7.16 -13.05
CA VAL A 196 30.27 6.27 -13.07
C VAL A 196 31.00 6.36 -14.40
N SER A 197 30.28 6.48 -15.50
CA SER A 197 30.79 6.66 -16.85
C SER A 197 29.78 7.39 -17.73
N ASP A 198 30.08 7.61 -19.01
CA ASP A 198 29.12 8.21 -19.94
C ASP A 198 27.92 7.30 -20.21
N VAL A 199 28.07 6.00 -20.00
CA VAL A 199 27.00 5.01 -20.16
C VAL A 199 26.28 4.69 -18.85
N LEU A 200 26.96 4.74 -17.69
CA LEU A 200 26.45 4.24 -16.42
C LEU A 200 26.33 5.34 -15.37
N SER A 201 25.13 5.50 -14.84
CA SER A 201 24.86 6.22 -13.59
C SER A 201 24.35 5.23 -12.53
N MET A 202 24.76 5.42 -11.28
CA MET A 202 24.37 4.58 -10.16
C MET A 202 23.71 5.40 -9.05
N ARG A 203 22.74 4.79 -8.36
CA ARG A 203 22.06 5.35 -7.19
C ARG A 203 21.91 4.30 -6.12
N GLY A 204 22.39 4.60 -4.92
CA GLY A 204 22.17 3.79 -3.72
C GLY A 204 21.31 4.54 -2.71
N ALA A 205 20.39 3.85 -2.06
CA ALA A 205 19.57 4.42 -1.00
C ALA A 205 19.43 3.42 0.15
N VAL A 206 19.40 3.94 1.37
CA VAL A 206 19.21 3.17 2.60
C VAL A 206 18.23 3.90 3.51
N SER A 207 17.38 3.14 4.20
CA SER A 207 16.47 3.65 5.23
C SER A 207 16.47 2.70 6.42
N SER A 208 16.55 3.23 7.62
CA SER A 208 16.43 2.49 8.87
C SER A 208 15.43 3.19 9.77
N SER A 209 14.55 2.43 10.41
CA SER A 209 13.58 2.94 11.39
C SER A 209 13.57 2.03 12.61
N LYS A 210 13.58 2.63 13.79
CA LYS A 210 13.47 1.92 15.05
C LYS A 210 12.69 2.73 16.06
N HIS A 211 11.65 2.11 16.64
CA HIS A 211 10.91 2.72 17.76
C HIS A 211 10.40 1.66 18.73
N ASN A 212 10.16 2.07 19.97
CA ASN A 212 9.51 1.23 20.96
C ASN A 212 8.01 1.07 20.63
N GLY A 213 7.43 -0.01 21.11
CA GLY A 213 6.02 -0.33 20.87
C GLY A 213 5.06 0.69 21.52
N TYR A 214 3.93 0.86 20.88
CA TYR A 214 2.85 1.77 21.26
C TYR A 214 1.82 1.16 22.21
N LEU A 215 1.79 -0.19 22.32
CA LEU A 215 0.84 -0.92 23.17
C LEU A 215 1.55 -1.51 24.37
N ARG A 216 1.11 -1.12 25.58
CA ARG A 216 1.63 -1.66 26.85
C ARG A 216 1.11 -3.08 27.07
N SER A 217 1.98 -3.98 27.52
CA SER A 217 1.57 -5.31 27.98
C SER A 217 1.28 -5.29 29.49
N THR A 218 0.18 -5.92 29.90
CA THR A 218 -0.12 -6.16 31.33
C THR A 218 0.67 -7.33 31.92
N GLN A 219 1.35 -8.10 31.11
CA GLN A 219 2.04 -9.33 31.52
C GLN A 219 3.52 -9.11 31.92
N GLY A 220 3.98 -7.85 31.93
CA GLY A 220 5.34 -7.51 32.33
C GLY A 220 6.42 -7.99 31.33
N PHE A 221 6.07 -8.21 30.07
CA PHE A 221 7.03 -8.52 29.02
C PHE A 221 8.02 -7.37 28.80
N SER A 222 9.21 -7.68 28.33
CA SER A 222 10.32 -6.73 28.21
C SER A 222 10.10 -5.67 27.13
N THR A 223 9.25 -5.93 26.15
CA THR A 223 8.93 -5.02 25.06
C THR A 223 7.42 -4.78 24.96
N ASN A 224 7.04 -3.58 24.52
CA ASN A 224 5.68 -3.26 24.12
C ASN A 224 5.43 -3.76 22.70
N TYR A 225 4.17 -4.00 22.36
CA TYR A 225 3.75 -4.40 21.00
C TYR A 225 3.67 -3.19 20.07
N ASP A 226 3.65 -3.46 18.76
CA ASP A 226 3.73 -2.45 17.68
C ASP A 226 5.05 -1.66 17.71
N ASP A 227 6.14 -2.30 18.10
CA ASP A 227 7.50 -1.82 17.89
C ASP A 227 7.97 -2.08 16.46
N ASP A 228 9.00 -1.38 16.04
CA ASP A 228 9.62 -1.54 14.73
C ASP A 228 11.14 -1.49 14.85
N ASP A 229 11.82 -2.39 14.14
CA ASP A 229 13.25 -2.36 13.88
C ASP A 229 13.45 -2.81 12.44
N SER A 230 13.50 -1.84 11.51
CA SER A 230 13.55 -2.09 10.09
C SER A 230 14.78 -1.47 9.43
N LEU A 231 15.30 -2.17 8.41
CA LEU A 231 16.38 -1.72 7.57
C LEU A 231 16.08 -2.07 6.12
N SER A 232 16.16 -1.09 5.24
CA SER A 232 15.93 -1.24 3.80
C SER A 232 17.08 -0.62 3.02
N ALA A 233 17.50 -1.27 1.94
CA ALA A 233 18.52 -0.76 1.03
C ALA A 233 18.14 -1.08 -0.42
N ARG A 234 18.47 -0.17 -1.34
CA ARG A 234 18.32 -0.30 -2.80
C ARG A 234 19.54 0.19 -3.51
N LEU A 235 19.96 -0.55 -4.54
CA LEU A 235 20.99 -0.16 -5.49
C LEU A 235 20.43 -0.23 -6.89
N GLN A 236 20.63 0.85 -7.67
CA GLN A 236 20.18 0.96 -9.05
C GLN A 236 21.35 1.35 -9.95
N GLY A 237 21.35 0.78 -11.16
CA GLY A 237 22.25 1.17 -12.26
C GLY A 237 21.44 1.50 -13.51
N LEU A 238 21.58 2.71 -14.03
CA LEU A 238 20.98 3.14 -15.28
C LEU A 238 22.06 3.18 -16.35
N PHE A 239 21.92 2.29 -17.33
CA PHE A 239 22.76 2.21 -18.51
C PHE A 239 22.08 2.92 -19.68
N LYS A 240 22.74 3.92 -20.25
CA LYS A 240 22.31 4.61 -21.48
C LYS A 240 23.27 4.21 -22.58
N PHE A 241 22.94 3.13 -23.30
CA PHE A 241 23.80 2.62 -24.37
C PHE A 241 23.79 3.52 -25.62
N SER A 242 22.63 4.12 -25.88
CA SER A 242 22.39 5.14 -26.90
C SER A 242 21.21 6.03 -26.48
N PRO A 243 20.85 7.09 -27.22
CA PRO A 243 19.62 7.84 -26.99
C PRO A 243 18.35 6.99 -27.07
N GLU A 244 18.41 5.90 -27.84
CA GLU A 244 17.28 5.01 -28.07
C GLU A 244 17.23 3.80 -27.11
N VAL A 245 18.37 3.43 -26.48
CA VAL A 245 18.48 2.18 -25.71
C VAL A 245 18.92 2.47 -24.29
N THR A 246 18.03 2.21 -23.33
CA THR A 246 18.31 2.34 -21.90
C THR A 246 17.98 1.06 -21.15
N LEU A 247 18.78 0.71 -20.15
CA LEU A 247 18.55 -0.40 -19.24
C LEU A 247 18.67 0.10 -17.81
N LEU A 248 17.62 -0.05 -17.04
CA LEU A 248 17.60 0.16 -15.59
C LEU A 248 17.64 -1.19 -14.88
N VAL A 249 18.63 -1.42 -14.04
CA VAL A 249 18.72 -2.59 -13.16
C VAL A 249 18.59 -2.12 -11.72
N SER A 250 17.76 -2.79 -10.94
CA SER A 250 17.53 -2.50 -9.53
C SER A 250 17.62 -3.77 -8.70
N VAL A 251 18.27 -3.69 -7.54
CA VAL A 251 18.25 -4.73 -6.51
C VAL A 251 17.94 -4.09 -5.17
N ASP A 252 17.17 -4.78 -4.33
CA ASP A 252 16.83 -4.30 -3.00
C ASP A 252 16.73 -5.44 -1.98
N ARG A 253 16.91 -5.06 -0.72
CA ARG A 253 16.70 -5.91 0.45
C ARG A 253 16.11 -5.08 1.58
N SER A 254 15.14 -5.67 2.28
CA SER A 254 14.53 -5.09 3.47
C SER A 254 14.39 -6.15 4.55
N THR A 255 14.61 -5.75 5.79
CA THR A 255 14.39 -6.58 6.98
C THR A 255 13.52 -5.81 7.96
N ARG A 256 12.64 -6.50 8.67
CA ARG A 256 11.82 -5.93 9.73
C ARG A 256 11.70 -6.93 10.87
N LYS A 257 11.91 -6.45 12.10
CA LYS A 257 11.81 -7.23 13.34
C LYS A 257 10.98 -6.47 14.36
N GLY A 258 10.44 -7.18 15.32
CA GLY A 258 9.70 -6.60 16.44
C GLY A 258 8.86 -7.63 17.18
N SER A 259 8.05 -7.15 18.12
CA SER A 259 7.10 -7.97 18.87
C SER A 259 5.82 -8.30 18.08
N GLY A 260 5.69 -7.74 16.87
CA GLY A 260 4.51 -7.85 16.04
C GLY A 260 3.36 -6.95 16.49
N ALA A 261 2.24 -7.06 15.78
CA ALA A 261 1.03 -6.32 16.07
C ALA A 261 0.44 -6.77 17.41
N GLY A 262 0.20 -5.83 18.30
CA GLY A 262 -0.51 -6.07 19.54
C GLY A 262 -2.02 -5.91 19.34
N ASN A 263 -2.79 -6.80 19.96
CA ASN A 263 -4.24 -6.69 19.99
C ASN A 263 -4.73 -6.30 21.38
N VAL A 264 -5.61 -5.31 21.43
CA VAL A 264 -6.23 -4.84 22.68
C VAL A 264 -7.60 -5.50 22.83
N PRO A 265 -7.96 -6.05 24.02
CA PRO A 265 -9.31 -6.53 24.24
C PRO A 265 -10.34 -5.42 23.96
N TYR A 266 -11.41 -5.75 23.21
CA TYR A 266 -12.42 -4.77 22.83
C TYR A 266 -13.06 -4.08 24.04
N ASP A 267 -13.35 -4.83 25.13
CA ASP A 267 -13.89 -4.29 26.37
C ASP A 267 -12.94 -3.28 27.02
N THR A 268 -11.63 -3.50 26.93
CA THR A 268 -10.61 -2.52 27.37
C THR A 268 -10.69 -1.25 26.53
N PHE A 269 -10.83 -1.39 25.22
CA PHE A 269 -10.92 -0.26 24.32
C PHE A 269 -12.18 0.60 24.59
N ILE A 270 -13.36 -0.01 24.71
CA ILE A 270 -14.61 0.73 24.94
C ILE A 270 -14.76 1.23 26.38
N GLY A 271 -14.20 0.50 27.37
CA GLY A 271 -14.31 0.82 28.80
C GLY A 271 -13.28 1.84 29.31
N LYS A 272 -12.31 2.25 28.48
CA LYS A 272 -11.25 3.18 28.87
C LYS A 272 -11.11 4.31 27.85
N SER A 273 -10.30 5.32 28.16
CA SER A 273 -10.04 6.47 27.29
C SER A 273 -8.55 6.83 27.29
N GLY A 274 -8.11 7.54 26.23
CA GLY A 274 -6.73 7.99 26.05
C GLY A 274 -5.72 6.83 26.06
N ASP A 275 -4.57 7.03 26.69
CA ASP A 275 -3.49 6.03 26.70
C ASP A 275 -3.87 4.72 27.40
N ALA A 276 -4.88 4.72 28.27
CA ALA A 276 -5.36 3.49 28.91
C ALA A 276 -6.04 2.53 27.94
N GLN A 277 -6.53 3.02 26.79
CA GLN A 277 -7.04 2.19 25.70
C GLN A 277 -5.93 1.33 25.04
N ARG A 278 -4.68 1.74 25.17
CA ARG A 278 -3.51 1.10 24.55
C ARG A 278 -2.88 0.02 25.45
N THR A 279 -3.72 -0.77 26.09
CA THR A 279 -3.29 -1.82 27.02
C THR A 279 -3.67 -3.18 26.45
N ALA A 280 -2.68 -3.94 26.01
CA ALA A 280 -2.82 -5.32 25.52
C ALA A 280 -2.67 -6.33 26.68
N THR A 281 -3.35 -7.46 26.56
CA THR A 281 -3.26 -8.59 27.51
C THR A 281 -2.80 -9.86 26.80
N PRO A 282 -1.62 -9.86 26.16
CA PRO A 282 -1.14 -11.03 25.43
C PRO A 282 -0.75 -12.14 26.38
N SER A 283 -0.86 -13.38 25.94
CA SER A 283 -0.49 -14.56 26.73
C SER A 283 1.00 -14.89 26.66
N ILE A 284 1.69 -14.41 25.62
CA ILE A 284 3.13 -14.63 25.39
C ILE A 284 3.76 -13.34 24.85
N GLN A 285 5.08 -13.23 24.95
CA GLN A 285 5.83 -12.22 24.19
C GLN A 285 5.82 -12.59 22.71
N GLY A 286 5.40 -11.63 21.86
CA GLY A 286 5.46 -11.80 20.42
C GLY A 286 6.88 -11.69 19.88
N ASP A 287 7.10 -12.30 18.71
CA ASP A 287 8.32 -12.20 17.91
C ASP A 287 7.94 -12.18 16.43
N TYR A 288 8.46 -11.24 15.67
CA TYR A 288 8.20 -11.09 14.25
C TYR A 288 9.50 -10.85 13.50
N ASP A 289 9.75 -11.62 12.45
CA ASP A 289 10.89 -11.45 11.55
C ASP A 289 10.41 -11.53 10.09
N SER A 290 10.73 -10.50 9.31
CA SER A 290 10.41 -10.44 7.89
C SER A 290 11.62 -10.03 7.08
N VAL A 291 11.88 -10.74 5.99
CA VAL A 291 12.96 -10.45 5.06
C VAL A 291 12.39 -10.44 3.64
N ALA A 292 12.42 -9.29 2.99
CA ALA A 292 12.08 -9.14 1.58
C ALA A 292 13.32 -8.79 0.78
N HIS A 293 13.49 -9.38 -0.40
CA HIS A 293 14.56 -8.99 -1.33
C HIS A 293 14.16 -9.30 -2.77
N GLY A 294 14.85 -8.67 -3.71
CA GLY A 294 14.62 -8.96 -5.10
C GLY A 294 15.39 -8.06 -6.04
N GLY A 295 15.09 -8.21 -7.32
CA GLY A 295 15.65 -7.38 -8.37
C GLY A 295 14.73 -7.28 -9.57
N SER A 296 14.98 -6.25 -10.37
CA SER A 296 14.29 -6.01 -11.63
C SER A 296 15.23 -5.47 -12.70
N ALA A 297 14.86 -5.66 -13.96
CA ALA A 297 15.53 -5.09 -15.13
C ALA A 297 14.47 -4.53 -16.07
N GLU A 298 14.53 -3.24 -16.37
CA GLU A 298 13.71 -2.55 -17.37
C GLU A 298 14.58 -2.15 -18.55
N LEU A 299 14.37 -2.77 -19.70
CA LEU A 299 14.99 -2.41 -20.97
C LEU A 299 13.99 -1.61 -21.80
N LYS A 300 14.36 -0.41 -22.23
CA LYS A 300 13.60 0.43 -23.17
C LYS A 300 14.36 0.61 -24.44
N VAL A 301 13.69 0.41 -25.55
CA VAL A 301 14.21 0.58 -26.90
C VAL A 301 13.24 1.43 -27.71
N ASN A 302 13.66 2.65 -28.06
CA ASN A 302 12.93 3.49 -29.00
C ASN A 302 13.17 2.98 -30.42
N THR A 303 12.13 2.42 -31.02
CA THR A 303 12.15 1.92 -32.38
C THR A 303 11.46 2.91 -33.32
N GLY A 304 11.58 2.71 -34.63
CA GLY A 304 10.80 3.51 -35.60
C GLY A 304 9.27 3.34 -35.47
N MET A 305 8.80 2.30 -34.74
CA MET A 305 7.39 2.02 -34.48
C MET A 305 6.91 2.54 -33.12
N GLY A 306 7.82 2.93 -32.20
CA GLY A 306 7.50 3.37 -30.85
C GLY A 306 8.48 2.85 -29.80
N GLU A 307 8.14 3.02 -28.52
CA GLU A 307 8.94 2.53 -27.39
C GLU A 307 8.56 1.08 -27.07
N LEU A 308 9.51 0.16 -27.29
CA LEU A 308 9.43 -1.22 -26.81
C LEU A 308 10.04 -1.27 -25.40
N THR A 309 9.27 -1.76 -24.44
CA THR A 309 9.73 -1.96 -23.07
C THR A 309 9.64 -3.43 -22.68
N TYR A 310 10.72 -3.97 -22.11
CA TYR A 310 10.72 -5.23 -21.39
C TYR A 310 11.00 -4.98 -19.91
N LEU A 311 10.15 -5.49 -19.01
CA LEU A 311 10.33 -5.45 -17.57
C LEU A 311 10.31 -6.88 -17.02
N GLY A 312 11.44 -7.33 -16.49
CA GLY A 312 11.59 -8.61 -15.80
C GLY A 312 11.89 -8.40 -14.32
N ALA A 313 11.29 -9.19 -13.42
CA ALA A 313 11.54 -9.08 -11.99
C ALA A 313 11.45 -10.43 -11.28
N HIS A 314 12.29 -10.56 -10.24
CA HIS A 314 12.23 -11.62 -9.23
C HIS A 314 12.11 -11.01 -7.84
N ARG A 315 11.22 -11.56 -7.00
CA ARG A 315 11.00 -11.12 -5.61
C ARG A 315 10.93 -12.33 -4.69
N SER A 316 11.44 -12.19 -3.48
CA SER A 316 11.32 -13.17 -2.41
C SER A 316 10.91 -12.49 -1.11
N LEU A 317 10.06 -13.15 -0.34
CA LEU A 317 9.61 -12.71 0.98
C LEU A 317 9.66 -13.91 1.92
N PHE A 318 10.30 -13.73 3.05
CA PHE A 318 10.20 -14.58 4.21
C PHE A 318 9.46 -13.84 5.31
N ASN A 319 8.51 -14.52 5.95
CA ASN A 319 7.88 -14.07 7.18
C ASN A 319 7.94 -15.20 8.21
N GLY A 320 8.36 -14.87 9.40
CA GLY A 320 8.42 -15.80 10.52
C GLY A 320 8.04 -15.13 11.82
N GLY A 321 7.84 -15.92 12.85
CA GLY A 321 7.62 -15.42 14.20
C GLY A 321 6.43 -16.04 14.90
N THR A 322 6.21 -15.57 16.11
CA THR A 322 5.15 -16.05 17.00
C THR A 322 4.36 -14.87 17.56
N ALA A 323 3.05 -14.95 17.52
CA ALA A 323 2.14 -13.97 18.08
C ALA A 323 1.21 -14.59 19.13
N ALA A 324 0.85 -13.83 20.17
CA ALA A 324 -0.21 -14.24 21.06
C ALA A 324 -1.56 -14.27 20.32
N VAL A 325 -2.34 -15.33 20.45
CA VAL A 325 -3.71 -15.36 19.92
C VAL A 325 -4.64 -14.46 20.73
N GLY A 326 -4.28 -14.19 21.97
CA GLY A 326 -5.02 -13.32 22.90
C GLY A 326 -4.48 -13.46 24.31
N GLN A 327 -5.35 -13.25 25.29
CA GLN A 327 -5.01 -13.55 26.69
C GLN A 327 -4.97 -15.07 26.93
N ALA A 328 -4.26 -15.49 27.99
CA ALA A 328 -4.25 -16.88 28.40
C ALA A 328 -5.67 -17.33 28.79
N LEU A 329 -6.11 -18.47 28.25
CA LEU A 329 -7.37 -19.09 28.61
C LEU A 329 -7.15 -20.11 29.73
N GLN A 330 -7.83 -19.92 30.87
CA GLN A 330 -7.67 -20.76 32.07
C GLN A 330 -6.19 -20.90 32.51
N GLY A 331 -5.40 -19.83 32.30
CA GLY A 331 -3.98 -19.80 32.63
C GLY A 331 -3.05 -20.46 31.57
N VAL A 332 -3.59 -21.00 30.48
CA VAL A 332 -2.81 -21.63 29.39
C VAL A 332 -2.56 -20.59 28.29
N PRO A 333 -1.30 -20.23 27.99
CA PRO A 333 -0.95 -19.37 26.88
C PRO A 333 -1.25 -20.04 25.54
N SER A 334 -1.89 -19.29 24.62
CA SER A 334 -2.10 -19.73 23.23
C SER A 334 -1.32 -18.86 22.29
N ALA A 335 -0.70 -19.48 21.30
CA ALA A 335 0.15 -18.81 20.33
C ALA A 335 -0.23 -19.18 18.91
N TYR A 336 -0.06 -18.23 17.98
CA TYR A 336 0.05 -18.51 16.56
C TYR A 336 1.50 -18.33 16.14
N THR A 337 2.10 -19.41 15.62
CA THR A 337 3.46 -19.38 15.11
C THR A 337 3.44 -19.55 13.60
N LEU A 338 4.08 -18.65 12.88
CA LEU A 338 4.42 -18.79 11.49
C LEU A 338 5.83 -19.36 11.43
N ALA A 339 5.92 -20.68 11.42
CA ALA A 339 7.19 -21.39 11.53
C ALA A 339 8.02 -21.25 10.26
N ASP A 340 7.36 -21.23 9.10
CA ASP A 340 7.97 -21.03 7.79
C ASP A 340 6.95 -20.43 6.82
N ALA A 341 7.25 -19.24 6.30
CA ALA A 341 6.45 -18.64 5.25
C ALA A 341 7.37 -18.02 4.20
N HIS A 342 7.65 -18.79 3.18
CA HIS A 342 8.45 -18.36 2.04
C HIS A 342 7.56 -18.10 0.83
N LEU A 343 7.72 -16.92 0.25
CA LEU A 343 7.14 -16.57 -1.04
C LEU A 343 8.25 -16.24 -2.03
N SER A 344 8.07 -16.71 -3.25
CA SER A 344 8.92 -16.35 -4.39
C SER A 344 8.04 -16.03 -5.58
N GLN A 345 8.26 -14.89 -6.23
CA GLN A 345 7.54 -14.51 -7.44
C GLN A 345 8.47 -14.10 -8.56
N ASN A 346 8.04 -14.38 -9.79
CA ASN A 346 8.67 -13.91 -11.02
C ASN A 346 7.61 -13.24 -11.88
N SER A 347 7.97 -12.15 -12.55
CA SER A 347 7.10 -11.48 -13.51
C SER A 347 7.88 -10.99 -14.73
N HIS A 348 7.23 -11.03 -15.90
CA HIS A 348 7.76 -10.53 -17.16
C HIS A 348 6.66 -9.80 -17.90
N GLU A 349 6.96 -8.61 -18.36
CA GLU A 349 6.08 -7.80 -19.21
C GLU A 349 6.85 -7.34 -20.44
N LEU A 350 6.29 -7.53 -21.60
CA LEU A 350 6.76 -6.98 -22.88
C LEU A 350 5.66 -6.09 -23.42
N ARG A 351 5.92 -4.80 -23.65
CA ARG A 351 4.93 -3.86 -24.18
C ARG A 351 5.52 -2.95 -25.24
N LEU A 352 4.70 -2.58 -26.21
CA LEU A 352 4.99 -1.60 -27.26
C LEU A 352 4.00 -0.44 -27.13
N ALA A 353 4.53 0.78 -26.93
CA ALA A 353 3.77 2.01 -26.97
C ALA A 353 4.11 2.79 -28.23
N SER A 354 3.10 3.14 -29.04
CA SER A 354 3.25 3.77 -30.35
C SER A 354 2.34 4.98 -30.50
N SER A 355 2.78 5.95 -31.28
CA SER A 355 1.97 7.09 -31.69
C SER A 355 2.14 7.29 -33.19
N PHE A 356 1.02 7.25 -33.94
CA PHE A 356 1.03 7.42 -35.39
C PHE A 356 -0.26 8.12 -35.85
N GLY A 357 -0.12 9.22 -36.54
CA GLY A 357 -1.25 10.07 -36.94
C GLY A 357 -2.09 10.47 -35.73
N SER A 358 -3.39 10.18 -35.77
CA SER A 358 -4.33 10.43 -34.68
C SER A 358 -4.41 9.28 -33.64
N TRP A 359 -3.58 8.25 -33.76
CA TRP A 359 -3.61 7.10 -32.87
C TRP A 359 -2.49 7.13 -31.84
N LYS A 360 -2.82 6.78 -30.60
CA LYS A 360 -1.88 6.37 -29.56
C LYS A 360 -2.26 4.97 -29.13
N THR A 361 -1.32 4.06 -29.15
CA THR A 361 -1.58 2.66 -28.84
C THR A 361 -0.57 2.13 -27.84
N ILE A 362 -1.01 1.21 -26.98
CA ILE A 362 -0.15 0.39 -26.14
C ILE A 362 -0.68 -1.04 -26.21
N GLY A 363 0.22 -2.00 -26.36
CA GLY A 363 -0.13 -3.42 -26.30
C GLY A 363 0.99 -4.23 -25.72
N GLY A 364 0.68 -5.36 -25.12
CA GLY A 364 1.70 -6.16 -24.47
C GLY A 364 1.26 -7.55 -24.04
N LEU A 365 2.28 -8.29 -23.61
CA LEU A 365 2.16 -9.64 -23.03
C LEU A 365 2.68 -9.60 -21.60
N TYR A 366 2.02 -10.32 -20.72
CA TYR A 366 2.36 -10.41 -19.30
C TYR A 366 2.39 -11.87 -18.86
N TRP A 367 3.40 -12.20 -18.08
CA TRP A 367 3.54 -13.47 -17.40
C TRP A 367 3.92 -13.27 -15.94
N PHE A 368 3.30 -14.04 -15.04
CA PHE A 368 3.52 -14.01 -13.61
C PHE A 368 3.46 -15.43 -13.04
N SER A 369 4.32 -15.69 -12.07
CA SER A 369 4.28 -16.90 -11.24
C SER A 369 4.68 -16.57 -9.80
N GLU A 370 3.88 -17.02 -8.85
CA GLU A 370 4.18 -17.00 -7.41
C GLU A 370 4.17 -18.44 -6.90
N GLN A 371 5.11 -18.76 -6.04
CA GLN A 371 5.13 -19.98 -5.24
C GLN A 371 5.25 -19.59 -3.77
N SER A 372 4.45 -20.21 -2.91
CA SER A 372 4.52 -20.05 -1.47
C SER A 372 4.57 -21.38 -0.77
N ILE A 373 5.33 -21.42 0.33
CA ILE A 373 5.38 -22.49 1.31
C ILE A 373 5.01 -21.87 2.64
N ILE A 374 4.04 -22.45 3.35
CA ILE A 374 3.55 -21.91 4.62
C ILE A 374 3.39 -23.05 5.62
N ASP A 375 3.99 -22.87 6.79
CA ASP A 375 3.78 -23.67 8.00
C ASP A 375 3.27 -22.74 9.10
N GLY A 376 1.94 -22.68 9.25
CA GLY A 376 1.26 -21.87 10.26
C GLY A 376 0.63 -22.75 11.33
N ARG A 377 0.93 -22.48 12.60
CA ARG A 377 0.56 -23.33 13.74
C ARG A 377 -0.09 -22.53 14.86
N PHE A 378 -1.32 -22.88 15.22
CA PHE A 378 -1.90 -22.49 16.50
C PHE A 378 -1.51 -23.55 17.54
N ILE A 379 -0.92 -23.11 18.64
CA ILE A 379 -0.45 -23.94 19.73
C ILE A 379 -1.31 -23.68 20.96
N ASN A 380 -1.62 -24.71 21.72
CA ASN A 380 -2.54 -24.66 22.85
C ASN A 380 -3.91 -24.10 22.43
N PHE A 381 -4.38 -24.52 21.25
CA PHE A 381 -5.66 -24.08 20.73
C PHE A 381 -6.81 -24.75 21.51
N PRO A 382 -7.81 -23.98 21.98
CA PRO A 382 -8.87 -24.52 22.82
C PRO A 382 -9.61 -25.70 22.19
N GLY A 383 -9.75 -26.77 22.94
CA GLY A 383 -10.52 -27.96 22.55
C GLY A 383 -9.76 -28.96 21.66
N VAL A 384 -8.66 -28.55 21.00
CA VAL A 384 -7.94 -29.44 20.06
C VAL A 384 -6.43 -29.49 20.30
N GLY A 385 -5.86 -28.67 21.19
CA GLY A 385 -4.43 -28.61 21.48
C GLY A 385 -3.60 -27.92 20.40
N ALA A 386 -3.63 -28.38 19.16
CA ALA A 386 -2.98 -27.72 18.03
C ALA A 386 -3.91 -27.66 16.80
N LEU A 387 -3.75 -26.58 16.01
CA LEU A 387 -4.35 -26.44 14.68
C LEU A 387 -3.24 -25.96 13.74
N ILE A 388 -2.90 -26.79 12.75
CA ILE A 388 -1.76 -26.58 11.87
C ILE A 388 -2.24 -26.48 10.42
N PHE A 389 -1.78 -25.46 9.72
CA PHE A 389 -2.00 -25.23 8.30
C PHE A 389 -0.68 -25.37 7.56
N LEU A 390 -0.57 -26.37 6.70
CA LEU A 390 0.58 -26.60 5.85
C LEU A 390 0.18 -26.39 4.39
N SER A 391 0.94 -25.57 3.69
CA SER A 391 0.88 -25.42 2.24
C SER A 391 2.28 -25.57 1.67
N ASP A 392 2.51 -26.61 0.84
CA ASP A 392 3.82 -26.89 0.24
C ASP A 392 3.67 -27.67 -1.10
N PRO A 393 3.73 -26.99 -2.25
CA PRO A 393 3.61 -25.55 -2.43
C PRO A 393 2.15 -25.09 -2.71
N ALA A 394 1.88 -23.80 -2.50
CA ALA A 394 0.80 -23.11 -3.19
C ALA A 394 1.40 -22.33 -4.36
N ILE A 395 0.83 -22.48 -5.55
CA ILE A 395 1.31 -21.88 -6.79
C ILE A 395 0.20 -21.05 -7.43
N SER A 396 0.54 -19.82 -7.83
CA SER A 396 -0.34 -18.94 -8.61
C SER A 396 0.37 -18.51 -9.88
N ARG A 397 -0.24 -18.74 -11.05
CA ARG A 397 0.29 -18.34 -12.36
C ARG A 397 -0.73 -17.48 -13.08
N SER A 398 -0.25 -16.50 -13.85
CA SER A 398 -1.08 -15.64 -14.68
C SER A 398 -0.40 -15.36 -16.00
N LYS A 399 -1.15 -15.48 -17.10
CA LYS A 399 -0.70 -15.12 -18.46
C LYS A 399 -1.73 -14.22 -19.08
N ALA A 400 -1.30 -13.12 -19.68
CA ALA A 400 -2.23 -12.19 -20.31
C ALA A 400 -1.68 -11.57 -21.59
N ALA A 401 -2.60 -11.22 -22.47
CA ALA A 401 -2.39 -10.29 -23.57
C ALA A 401 -3.34 -9.11 -23.39
N PHE A 402 -2.84 -7.89 -23.62
CA PHE A 402 -3.62 -6.67 -23.50
C PHE A 402 -3.29 -5.67 -24.60
N GLY A 403 -4.23 -4.79 -24.87
CA GLY A 403 -4.06 -3.69 -25.79
C GLY A 403 -5.05 -2.57 -25.49
N GLU A 404 -4.61 -1.34 -25.71
CA GLU A 404 -5.42 -0.15 -25.61
C GLU A 404 -5.06 0.82 -26.74
N ALA A 405 -6.05 1.44 -27.32
CA ALA A 405 -5.89 2.42 -28.37
C ALA A 405 -6.72 3.67 -28.05
N THR A 406 -6.11 4.83 -28.20
CA THR A 406 -6.76 6.13 -28.14
C THR A 406 -6.72 6.76 -29.51
N TYR A 407 -7.87 7.17 -30.02
CA TYR A 407 -8.04 7.87 -31.30
C TYR A 407 -8.46 9.30 -31.06
N SER A 408 -7.68 10.25 -31.58
CA SER A 408 -8.03 11.68 -31.55
C SER A 408 -9.03 11.97 -32.70
N VAL A 409 -10.34 12.00 -32.35
CA VAL A 409 -11.44 12.27 -33.29
C VAL A 409 -11.35 13.71 -33.78
N THR A 410 -11.02 14.62 -32.87
CA THR A 410 -10.70 16.02 -33.16
C THR A 410 -9.51 16.44 -32.28
N PRO A 411 -8.92 17.62 -32.45
CA PRO A 411 -7.88 18.11 -31.53
C PRO A 411 -8.33 18.23 -30.07
N ALA A 412 -9.65 18.28 -29.83
CA ALA A 412 -10.22 18.39 -28.49
C ALA A 412 -10.83 17.09 -27.96
N LEU A 413 -11.20 16.13 -28.82
CA LEU A 413 -11.90 14.91 -28.43
C LEU A 413 -11.06 13.67 -28.73
N ASN A 414 -10.76 12.90 -27.69
CA ASN A 414 -10.17 11.58 -27.80
C ASN A 414 -11.17 10.50 -27.36
N VAL A 415 -11.10 9.34 -27.99
CA VAL A 415 -11.84 8.13 -27.60
C VAL A 415 -10.84 7.00 -27.39
N THR A 416 -10.97 6.33 -26.27
CA THR A 416 -10.08 5.23 -25.85
C THR A 416 -10.88 3.93 -25.76
N ALA A 417 -10.31 2.83 -26.26
CA ALA A 417 -10.81 1.48 -26.03
C ALA A 417 -9.64 0.54 -25.71
N GLY A 418 -9.82 -0.27 -24.69
CA GLY A 418 -8.81 -1.24 -24.25
C GLY A 418 -9.43 -2.56 -23.86
N LEU A 419 -8.69 -3.63 -24.06
CA LEU A 419 -9.08 -4.99 -23.74
C LEU A 419 -7.89 -5.78 -23.19
N ARG A 420 -8.15 -6.66 -22.24
CA ARG A 420 -7.19 -7.65 -21.72
C ARG A 420 -7.84 -9.01 -21.59
N ARG A 421 -7.16 -10.04 -22.04
CA ARG A 421 -7.50 -11.43 -21.77
C ARG A 421 -6.45 -12.02 -20.84
N THR A 422 -6.88 -12.55 -19.70
CA THR A 422 -6.01 -13.15 -18.68
C THR A 422 -6.44 -14.59 -18.43
N ASN A 423 -5.49 -15.50 -18.34
CA ASN A 423 -5.66 -16.86 -17.84
C ASN A 423 -4.90 -17.01 -16.53
N ASP A 424 -5.63 -17.31 -15.46
CA ASP A 424 -5.10 -17.55 -14.11
C ASP A 424 -5.22 -19.02 -13.76
N GLU A 425 -4.16 -19.57 -13.19
CA GLU A 425 -4.09 -20.93 -12.67
C GLU A 425 -3.62 -20.85 -11.21
N LYS A 426 -4.33 -21.48 -10.31
CA LYS A 426 -3.90 -21.66 -8.92
C LYS A 426 -3.93 -23.14 -8.57
N SER A 427 -2.91 -23.60 -7.86
CA SER A 427 -2.86 -24.96 -7.31
C SER A 427 -2.24 -24.92 -5.91
N ARG A 428 -2.63 -25.83 -5.07
CA ARG A 428 -2.10 -25.98 -3.72
C ARG A 428 -2.01 -27.46 -3.39
N ARG A 429 -0.94 -27.82 -2.64
CA ARG A 429 -0.81 -29.05 -1.89
C ARG A 429 -0.64 -28.72 -0.43
N GLY A 430 -1.17 -29.52 0.46
CA GLY A 430 -1.02 -29.27 1.88
C GLY A 430 -2.03 -30.00 2.74
N HIS A 431 -1.98 -29.67 4.02
CA HIS A 431 -2.83 -30.31 5.03
C HIS A 431 -3.28 -29.33 6.08
N THR A 432 -4.51 -29.57 6.61
CA THR A 432 -4.93 -29.04 7.90
C THR A 432 -4.87 -30.20 8.91
N ILE A 433 -4.20 -29.98 10.04
CA ILE A 433 -3.97 -30.99 11.08
C ILE A 433 -4.57 -30.48 12.39
N LEU A 434 -5.31 -31.31 13.07
CA LEU A 434 -5.87 -31.04 14.41
C LEU A 434 -5.27 -31.99 15.43
N GLY A 435 -4.91 -31.41 16.59
CA GLY A 435 -4.46 -32.15 17.76
C GLY A 435 -2.95 -32.19 17.97
N ASP A 436 -2.57 -32.29 19.22
CA ASP A 436 -1.24 -32.66 19.68
C ASP A 436 -1.41 -33.60 20.92
N PRO A 437 -1.28 -34.94 20.72
CA PRO A 437 -0.95 -35.64 19.48
C PRO A 437 -2.05 -35.53 18.40
N GLU A 438 -1.64 -35.61 17.11
CA GLU A 438 -2.54 -35.55 15.95
C GLU A 438 -3.64 -36.60 16.05
N PHE A 439 -4.90 -36.18 15.95
CA PHE A 439 -6.08 -37.04 15.86
C PHE A 439 -6.85 -36.90 14.56
N PHE A 440 -6.55 -35.86 13.77
CA PHE A 440 -7.22 -35.60 12.51
C PHE A 440 -6.29 -34.88 11.52
N ARG A 441 -6.38 -35.29 10.24
CA ARG A 441 -5.69 -34.65 9.10
C ARG A 441 -6.62 -34.58 7.90
N SER A 442 -6.73 -33.41 7.26
CA SER A 442 -7.39 -33.27 5.98
C SER A 442 -6.41 -32.79 4.91
N SER A 443 -6.63 -33.22 3.66
CA SER A 443 -5.89 -32.69 2.52
C SER A 443 -6.46 -31.32 2.13
N ASN A 444 -5.56 -30.39 1.85
CA ASN A 444 -5.86 -29.08 1.26
C ASN A 444 -5.52 -29.02 -0.24
N ASP A 445 -5.34 -30.16 -0.89
CA ASP A 445 -4.97 -30.23 -2.31
C ASP A 445 -6.10 -29.71 -3.18
N ALA A 446 -5.80 -28.72 -4.00
CA ALA A 446 -6.76 -28.09 -4.91
C ALA A 446 -6.07 -27.51 -6.14
N ALA A 447 -6.82 -27.41 -7.24
CA ALA A 447 -6.42 -26.69 -8.44
C ALA A 447 -7.63 -26.03 -9.09
N VAL A 448 -7.45 -24.80 -9.56
CA VAL A 448 -8.45 -24.03 -10.30
C VAL A 448 -7.79 -23.29 -11.45
N SER A 449 -8.56 -23.04 -12.51
CA SER A 449 -8.17 -22.13 -13.58
C SER A 449 -9.34 -21.25 -13.98
N TYR A 450 -9.05 -19.99 -14.30
CA TYR A 450 -10.02 -19.00 -14.70
C TYR A 450 -9.52 -18.25 -15.92
N ALA A 451 -10.42 -17.93 -16.84
CA ALA A 451 -10.12 -17.12 -18.01
C ALA A 451 -11.01 -15.87 -17.98
N GLN A 452 -10.41 -14.72 -17.71
CA GLN A 452 -11.11 -13.46 -17.52
C GLN A 452 -10.81 -12.47 -18.66
N THR A 453 -11.83 -11.70 -19.02
CA THR A 453 -11.69 -10.59 -19.97
C THR A 453 -12.11 -9.31 -19.27
N THR A 454 -11.21 -8.32 -19.23
CA THR A 454 -11.47 -6.98 -18.71
C THR A 454 -11.27 -5.97 -19.82
N GLY A 455 -11.98 -4.85 -19.72
CA GLY A 455 -11.87 -3.81 -20.74
C GLY A 455 -12.17 -2.43 -20.18
N ARG A 456 -11.84 -1.44 -21.00
CA ARG A 456 -12.13 -0.03 -20.76
C ARG A 456 -12.56 0.63 -22.05
N VAL A 457 -13.59 1.47 -21.96
CA VAL A 457 -13.98 2.42 -23.00
C VAL A 457 -14.11 3.79 -22.35
N GLY A 458 -13.57 4.81 -22.95
CA GLY A 458 -13.63 6.16 -22.42
C GLY A 458 -13.54 7.21 -23.50
N ALA A 459 -13.89 8.42 -23.11
CA ALA A 459 -13.69 9.60 -23.94
C ALA A 459 -13.18 10.73 -23.04
N ASP A 460 -12.31 11.55 -23.57
CA ASP A 460 -11.87 12.79 -22.95
C ASP A 460 -12.00 13.96 -23.93
N TYR A 461 -12.44 15.08 -23.38
CA TYR A 461 -12.70 16.31 -24.13
C TYR A 461 -11.96 17.48 -23.50
N ALA A 462 -11.06 18.10 -24.25
CA ALA A 462 -10.38 19.32 -23.87
C ALA A 462 -11.36 20.50 -23.95
N LEU A 463 -11.98 20.84 -22.81
CA LEU A 463 -12.92 21.94 -22.70
C LEU A 463 -12.20 23.33 -22.86
N ALA A 464 -10.95 23.38 -22.39
CA ALA A 464 -10.03 24.48 -22.52
C ALA A 464 -8.59 23.98 -22.54
N LYS A 465 -7.61 24.85 -22.79
CA LYS A 465 -6.17 24.48 -22.84
C LYS A 465 -5.71 23.68 -21.61
N ASN A 466 -6.22 24.02 -20.42
CA ASN A 466 -5.83 23.43 -19.15
C ASN A 466 -7.00 22.73 -18.44
N THR A 467 -8.10 22.42 -19.14
CA THR A 467 -9.29 21.79 -18.54
C THR A 467 -9.79 20.67 -19.43
N MET A 468 -9.95 19.50 -18.85
CA MET A 468 -10.39 18.28 -19.52
C MET A 468 -11.60 17.69 -18.79
N LEU A 469 -12.64 17.34 -19.53
CA LEU A 469 -13.72 16.44 -19.09
C LEU A 469 -13.40 15.04 -19.54
N TYR A 470 -13.77 14.03 -18.75
CA TYR A 470 -13.65 12.65 -19.17
C TYR A 470 -14.82 11.80 -18.66
N ALA A 471 -15.08 10.72 -19.38
CA ALA A 471 -16.00 9.67 -18.98
C ALA A 471 -15.38 8.31 -19.30
N THR A 472 -15.48 7.35 -18.36
CA THR A 472 -14.87 6.03 -18.52
C THR A 472 -15.80 4.96 -17.99
N LEU A 473 -16.01 3.91 -18.77
CA LEU A 473 -16.59 2.63 -18.37
C LEU A 473 -15.44 1.62 -18.31
N SER A 474 -15.21 1.01 -17.15
CA SER A 474 -14.10 0.08 -16.94
C SER A 474 -14.51 -1.13 -16.11
N THR A 475 -13.82 -2.24 -16.31
CA THR A 475 -14.03 -3.48 -15.58
C THR A 475 -12.76 -3.96 -14.89
N GLY A 476 -12.93 -4.61 -13.75
CA GLY A 476 -11.86 -5.28 -13.00
C GLY A 476 -12.36 -6.58 -12.42
N TYR A 477 -11.42 -7.45 -12.07
CA TYR A 477 -11.71 -8.68 -11.35
C TYR A 477 -10.63 -8.97 -10.32
N LYS A 478 -11.00 -9.68 -9.26
CA LYS A 478 -10.06 -10.34 -8.35
C LYS A 478 -10.14 -11.83 -8.58
N ALA A 479 -8.98 -12.50 -8.64
CA ALA A 479 -8.94 -13.93 -8.94
C ALA A 479 -9.63 -14.75 -7.83
N GLY A 480 -10.17 -15.89 -8.20
CA GLY A 480 -10.65 -16.91 -7.27
C GLY A 480 -9.50 -17.55 -6.50
N GLY A 481 -9.83 -18.38 -5.52
CA GLY A 481 -8.84 -18.99 -4.65
C GLY A 481 -9.36 -20.24 -3.94
N PHE A 482 -8.76 -20.50 -2.77
CA PHE A 482 -9.04 -21.68 -1.96
C PHE A 482 -9.34 -21.32 -0.52
N ASN A 483 -10.22 -22.09 0.09
CA ASN A 483 -10.37 -22.19 1.54
C ASN A 483 -9.53 -23.35 2.09
N ASP A 484 -9.27 -23.37 3.39
CA ASP A 484 -8.69 -24.52 4.04
C ASP A 484 -9.71 -25.67 4.07
N GLY A 485 -9.24 -26.89 3.81
CA GLY A 485 -10.09 -28.07 3.79
C GLY A 485 -10.58 -28.42 5.19
N THR A 486 -11.85 -28.73 5.27
CA THR A 486 -12.44 -29.40 6.42
C THR A 486 -12.74 -30.86 6.07
N PRO A 487 -12.91 -31.76 7.03
CA PRO A 487 -13.16 -33.18 6.77
C PRO A 487 -14.34 -33.43 5.85
N ALA A 488 -15.28 -32.51 5.81
CA ALA A 488 -16.61 -32.79 5.34
C ALA A 488 -16.83 -32.63 3.87
N THR A 489 -16.20 -31.65 3.22
CA THR A 489 -16.54 -31.39 1.82
C THR A 489 -15.42 -30.70 1.08
N ASN A 490 -14.90 -31.34 0.04
CA ASN A 490 -14.14 -30.67 -1.03
C ASN A 490 -14.96 -29.58 -1.77
N ALA A 491 -16.27 -29.48 -1.54
CA ALA A 491 -17.17 -28.57 -2.25
C ALA A 491 -16.94 -27.10 -1.90
N PHE A 492 -16.47 -26.80 -0.66
CA PHE A 492 -16.18 -25.43 -0.21
C PHE A 492 -14.71 -25.02 -0.29
N LEU A 493 -13.85 -25.85 -0.86
CA LEU A 493 -12.44 -25.54 -0.98
C LEU A 493 -12.13 -24.41 -1.97
N LYS A 494 -13.05 -24.10 -2.87
CA LYS A 494 -12.83 -23.17 -3.98
C LYS A 494 -13.85 -22.05 -3.93
N TYR A 495 -13.40 -20.85 -4.31
CA TYR A 495 -14.26 -19.72 -4.60
C TYR A 495 -13.88 -19.09 -5.93
N ASP A 496 -14.88 -18.51 -6.60
CA ASP A 496 -14.75 -17.98 -7.97
C ASP A 496 -14.23 -16.53 -7.95
N PRO A 497 -13.78 -16.01 -9.12
CA PRO A 497 -13.45 -14.60 -9.27
C PRO A 497 -14.63 -13.68 -8.96
N GLU A 498 -14.35 -12.53 -8.35
CA GLU A 498 -15.31 -11.43 -8.22
C GLU A 498 -15.12 -10.40 -9.33
N HIS A 499 -16.18 -9.67 -9.66
CA HIS A 499 -16.20 -8.74 -10.79
C HIS A 499 -16.73 -7.37 -10.39
N LEU A 500 -16.08 -6.33 -10.87
CA LEU A 500 -16.49 -4.95 -10.68
C LEU A 500 -16.58 -4.23 -12.02
N THR A 501 -17.73 -3.57 -12.26
CA THR A 501 -17.94 -2.65 -13.38
C THR A 501 -18.11 -1.24 -12.84
N SER A 502 -17.39 -0.28 -13.40
CA SER A 502 -17.37 1.12 -12.98
C SER A 502 -17.75 2.03 -14.12
N LEU A 503 -18.64 2.98 -13.86
CA LEU A 503 -18.84 4.18 -14.66
C LEU A 503 -18.31 5.37 -13.86
N GLU A 504 -17.42 6.16 -14.45
CA GLU A 504 -16.82 7.36 -13.86
C GLU A 504 -16.88 8.53 -14.84
N VAL A 505 -17.25 9.70 -14.33
CA VAL A 505 -17.24 10.97 -15.08
C VAL A 505 -16.51 12.01 -14.24
N GLY A 506 -15.55 12.71 -14.82
CA GLY A 506 -14.77 13.68 -14.06
C GLY A 506 -14.27 14.85 -14.87
N ILE A 507 -13.78 15.84 -14.14
CA ILE A 507 -13.14 17.04 -14.65
C ILE A 507 -11.76 17.19 -13.98
N LYS A 508 -10.78 17.56 -14.79
CA LYS A 508 -9.46 17.98 -14.33
C LYS A 508 -9.13 19.33 -14.93
N GLY A 509 -8.72 20.27 -14.08
CA GLY A 509 -8.45 21.60 -14.57
C GLY A 509 -7.44 22.37 -13.74
N ARG A 510 -6.82 23.34 -14.43
CA ARG A 510 -6.02 24.39 -13.82
C ARG A 510 -6.66 25.75 -14.15
N PHE A 511 -6.85 26.52 -13.13
CA PHE A 511 -7.56 27.80 -13.15
C PHE A 511 -6.69 28.89 -12.54
N LEU A 512 -7.12 30.14 -12.63
CA LEU A 512 -6.45 31.29 -12.02
C LEU A 512 -4.96 31.34 -12.41
N ASP A 513 -4.68 31.29 -13.72
CA ASP A 513 -3.31 31.33 -14.26
C ASP A 513 -2.39 30.26 -13.64
N ASN A 514 -2.91 29.00 -13.51
CA ASN A 514 -2.26 27.86 -12.88
C ASN A 514 -2.00 27.96 -11.37
N HIS A 515 -2.69 28.87 -10.66
CA HIS A 515 -2.63 28.93 -9.20
C HIS A 515 -3.61 27.94 -8.53
N LEU A 516 -4.65 27.51 -9.21
CA LEU A 516 -5.62 26.54 -8.68
C LEU A 516 -5.69 25.30 -9.57
N GLN A 517 -5.40 24.15 -9.02
CA GLN A 517 -5.64 22.85 -9.63
C GLN A 517 -6.80 22.16 -8.94
N VAL A 518 -7.76 21.66 -9.73
CA VAL A 518 -8.92 20.89 -9.23
C VAL A 518 -9.08 19.63 -10.06
N ASN A 519 -9.25 18.51 -9.38
CA ASN A 519 -9.71 17.25 -9.94
C ASN A 519 -11.01 16.89 -9.22
N ALA A 520 -12.07 16.60 -9.95
CA ALA A 520 -13.34 16.16 -9.36
C ALA A 520 -13.95 15.07 -10.23
N ASP A 521 -14.56 14.08 -9.59
CA ASP A 521 -15.25 12.99 -10.27
C ASP A 521 -16.46 12.50 -9.50
N VAL A 522 -17.38 11.86 -10.24
CA VAL A 522 -18.49 11.07 -9.73
C VAL A 522 -18.40 9.68 -10.34
N PHE A 523 -18.72 8.67 -9.54
CA PHE A 523 -18.58 7.28 -9.96
C PHE A 523 -19.71 6.41 -9.41
N ALA A 524 -19.97 5.31 -10.14
CA ALA A 524 -20.90 4.27 -9.73
C ALA A 524 -20.34 2.88 -10.08
N TYR A 525 -20.36 1.95 -9.12
CA TYR A 525 -19.87 0.58 -9.26
C TYR A 525 -21.00 -0.41 -9.10
N ASP A 526 -21.01 -1.42 -9.96
CA ASP A 526 -21.77 -2.66 -9.80
C ASP A 526 -20.79 -3.79 -9.48
N TYR A 527 -20.88 -4.34 -8.26
CA TYR A 527 -19.99 -5.33 -7.75
C TYR A 527 -20.72 -6.66 -7.62
N LYS A 528 -20.25 -7.69 -8.31
CA LYS A 528 -20.83 -9.03 -8.38
C LYS A 528 -19.88 -10.06 -7.84
N ASP A 529 -20.46 -11.11 -7.25
CA ASP A 529 -19.72 -12.26 -6.74
C ASP A 529 -18.64 -11.87 -5.73
N LEU A 530 -18.93 -10.82 -4.94
CA LEU A 530 -18.01 -10.26 -3.96
C LEU A 530 -17.54 -11.35 -3.00
N GLN A 531 -16.23 -11.50 -2.89
CA GLN A 531 -15.59 -12.47 -2.01
C GLN A 531 -15.57 -11.93 -0.58
N LEU A 532 -16.31 -12.60 0.30
CA LEU A 532 -16.41 -12.26 1.71
C LEU A 532 -16.06 -13.46 2.56
N THR A 533 -15.38 -13.21 3.67
CA THR A 533 -15.12 -14.23 4.68
C THR A 533 -16.33 -14.36 5.58
N ALA A 534 -16.92 -15.56 5.62
CA ALA A 534 -18.04 -15.92 6.48
C ALA A 534 -17.63 -17.02 7.44
N ILE A 535 -18.23 -17.03 8.64
CA ILE A 535 -18.16 -18.16 9.55
C ILE A 535 -19.24 -19.14 9.17
N VAL A 536 -18.84 -20.31 8.70
CA VAL A 536 -19.74 -21.42 8.38
C VAL A 536 -19.59 -22.52 9.44
N VAL A 537 -20.68 -23.22 9.74
CA VAL A 537 -20.60 -24.39 10.62
C VAL A 537 -20.19 -25.58 9.78
N ASP A 538 -19.03 -26.15 10.11
CA ASP A 538 -18.59 -27.41 9.51
C ASP A 538 -19.58 -28.53 9.87
N PRO A 539 -20.22 -29.18 8.89
CA PRO A 539 -21.28 -30.14 9.14
C PRO A 539 -20.78 -31.45 9.81
N PHE A 540 -19.47 -31.69 9.87
CA PHE A 540 -18.90 -32.88 10.49
C PHE A 540 -18.32 -32.61 11.88
N THR A 541 -17.56 -31.54 12.03
CA THR A 541 -16.97 -31.17 13.31
C THR A 541 -17.91 -30.35 14.18
N HIS A 542 -19.03 -29.85 13.60
CA HIS A 542 -19.94 -28.89 14.19
C HIS A 542 -19.23 -27.65 14.76
N SER A 543 -18.02 -27.38 14.27
CA SER A 543 -17.22 -26.24 14.64
C SER A 543 -17.36 -25.10 13.62
N ASN A 544 -17.16 -23.89 14.06
CA ASN A 544 -17.12 -22.72 13.18
C ASN A 544 -15.83 -22.71 12.37
N ALA A 545 -15.93 -22.64 11.06
CA ALA A 545 -14.84 -22.47 10.12
C ALA A 545 -14.97 -21.15 9.38
N SER A 546 -13.86 -20.43 9.25
CA SER A 546 -13.81 -19.21 8.44
C SER A 546 -13.60 -19.58 6.98
N GLN A 547 -14.52 -19.19 6.11
CA GLN A 547 -14.47 -19.48 4.68
C GLN A 547 -14.73 -18.24 3.83
N THR A 548 -14.02 -18.12 2.72
CA THR A 548 -14.30 -17.13 1.69
C THR A 548 -15.34 -17.68 0.73
N LEU A 549 -16.41 -16.92 0.50
CA LEU A 549 -17.53 -17.28 -0.35
C LEU A 549 -17.84 -16.15 -1.34
N ASN A 550 -18.32 -16.48 -2.52
CA ASN A 550 -18.87 -15.52 -3.50
C ASN A 550 -20.36 -15.28 -3.18
N ALA A 551 -20.62 -14.58 -2.09
CA ALA A 551 -21.99 -14.55 -1.53
C ALA A 551 -22.72 -13.22 -1.72
N ALA A 552 -22.01 -12.15 -2.10
CA ALA A 552 -22.58 -10.81 -2.05
C ALA A 552 -22.59 -10.09 -3.40
N LYS A 553 -23.60 -9.23 -3.55
CA LYS A 553 -23.62 -8.14 -4.52
C LYS A 553 -23.56 -6.82 -3.77
N ALA A 554 -22.76 -5.87 -4.27
CA ALA A 554 -22.67 -4.56 -3.65
C ALA A 554 -22.81 -3.44 -4.68
N SER A 555 -23.15 -2.26 -4.18
CA SER A 555 -23.17 -1.02 -4.93
C SER A 555 -22.27 -0.03 -4.23
N VAL A 556 -21.47 0.67 -5.00
CA VAL A 556 -20.65 1.77 -4.51
C VAL A 556 -20.85 2.95 -5.42
N SER A 557 -21.23 4.10 -4.87
CA SER A 557 -21.34 5.34 -5.63
C SER A 557 -20.81 6.50 -4.81
N GLY A 558 -20.34 7.54 -5.46
CA GLY A 558 -19.78 8.67 -4.75
C GLY A 558 -19.35 9.81 -5.61
N ALA A 559 -18.85 10.84 -4.93
CA ALA A 559 -18.24 12.02 -5.53
C ALA A 559 -16.95 12.35 -4.78
N GLU A 560 -15.94 12.76 -5.51
CA GLU A 560 -14.64 13.16 -4.99
C GLU A 560 -14.22 14.50 -5.58
N ILE A 561 -13.57 15.30 -4.76
CA ILE A 561 -12.86 16.51 -5.19
C ILE A 561 -11.54 16.60 -4.46
N GLU A 562 -10.49 16.91 -5.16
CA GLU A 562 -9.17 17.21 -4.59
C GLU A 562 -8.52 18.34 -5.35
N GLY A 563 -7.70 19.13 -4.68
CA GLY A 563 -7.00 20.21 -5.34
C GLY A 563 -5.90 20.84 -4.52
N LYS A 564 -5.16 21.70 -5.22
CA LYS A 564 -4.10 22.55 -4.67
C LYS A 564 -4.41 24.00 -5.08
N TYR A 565 -4.27 24.92 -4.15
CA TYR A 565 -4.42 26.36 -4.39
C TYR A 565 -3.20 27.12 -3.86
N LEU A 566 -2.47 27.75 -4.75
CA LEU A 566 -1.43 28.72 -4.41
C LEU A 566 -2.09 30.07 -4.24
N VAL A 567 -2.38 30.44 -2.99
CA VAL A 567 -2.99 31.72 -2.63
C VAL A 567 -2.02 32.86 -2.93
N SER A 568 -0.74 32.60 -2.70
CA SER A 568 0.40 33.47 -3.02
C SER A 568 1.63 32.60 -3.34
N SER A 569 2.79 33.21 -3.59
CA SER A 569 4.08 32.50 -3.68
C SER A 569 4.43 31.72 -2.40
N ASP A 570 3.89 32.18 -1.28
CA ASP A 570 4.27 31.74 0.05
C ASP A 570 3.18 30.91 0.72
N ASP A 571 1.95 30.93 0.19
CA ASP A 571 0.78 30.31 0.79
C ASP A 571 0.17 29.26 -0.12
N LYS A 572 0.16 28.00 0.35
CA LYS A 572 -0.40 26.84 -0.35
C LYS A 572 -1.50 26.18 0.48
N ILE A 573 -2.64 25.92 -0.13
CA ILE A 573 -3.74 25.15 0.42
C ILE A 573 -3.88 23.86 -0.39
N ASN A 574 -3.89 22.71 0.27
CA ASN A 574 -4.31 21.43 -0.28
C ASN A 574 -5.68 21.09 0.31
N PHE A 575 -6.60 20.63 -0.50
CA PHE A 575 -7.93 20.27 -0.03
C PHE A 575 -8.45 19.00 -0.70
N SER A 576 -9.27 18.24 0.03
CA SER A 576 -10.00 17.10 -0.51
C SER A 576 -11.34 16.96 0.21
N ALA A 577 -12.36 16.50 -0.50
CA ALA A 577 -13.61 16.10 0.09
C ALA A 577 -14.19 14.91 -0.69
N THR A 578 -14.79 13.97 0.02
CA THR A 578 -15.40 12.80 -0.60
C THR A 578 -16.76 12.51 0.03
N TYR A 579 -17.68 12.08 -0.80
CA TYR A 579 -18.91 11.44 -0.40
C TYR A 579 -18.97 10.03 -0.97
N LEU A 580 -19.24 9.03 -0.14
CA LEU A 580 -19.24 7.63 -0.52
C LEU A 580 -20.49 6.93 0.03
N ASP A 581 -21.27 6.31 -0.84
CA ASP A 581 -22.34 5.39 -0.49
C ASP A 581 -21.99 4.00 -1.00
N ALA A 582 -21.57 3.14 -0.07
CA ALA A 582 -21.08 1.78 -0.33
C ALA A 582 -21.88 0.79 0.54
N HIS A 583 -22.69 -0.06 -0.09
CA HIS A 583 -23.58 -0.97 0.63
C HIS A 583 -23.80 -2.29 -0.11
N PHE A 584 -24.18 -3.32 0.65
CA PHE A 584 -24.60 -4.58 0.09
C PHE A 584 -25.97 -4.45 -0.59
N LYS A 585 -26.09 -4.88 -1.83
CA LYS A 585 -27.38 -5.08 -2.52
C LYS A 585 -28.06 -6.37 -2.07
N SER A 586 -27.26 -7.41 -1.85
CA SER A 586 -27.71 -8.69 -1.33
C SER A 586 -26.54 -9.41 -0.67
N TYR A 587 -26.71 -9.82 0.57
CA TYR A 587 -25.79 -10.70 1.28
C TYR A 587 -26.48 -11.32 2.47
N LYS A 588 -26.44 -12.65 2.57
CA LYS A 588 -26.99 -13.41 3.68
C LYS A 588 -25.88 -14.19 4.36
N PRO A 589 -25.20 -13.61 5.36
CA PRO A 589 -24.13 -14.28 6.09
C PRO A 589 -24.62 -15.54 6.83
N THR A 590 -25.91 -15.57 7.18
CA THR A 590 -26.60 -16.76 7.72
C THR A 590 -28.01 -16.90 7.10
N ALA A 591 -28.67 -18.02 7.31
CA ALA A 591 -30.05 -18.23 6.82
C ALA A 591 -31.07 -17.22 7.38
N THR A 592 -30.78 -16.64 8.54
CA THR A 592 -31.70 -15.75 9.29
C THR A 592 -31.31 -14.28 9.22
N ILE A 593 -30.09 -13.94 8.73
CA ILE A 593 -29.57 -12.58 8.70
C ILE A 593 -29.43 -12.14 7.25
N ASP A 594 -30.03 -11.02 6.88
CA ASP A 594 -29.87 -10.36 5.59
C ASP A 594 -29.23 -8.99 5.78
N TRP A 595 -28.10 -8.78 5.11
CA TRP A 595 -27.36 -7.52 5.14
C TRP A 595 -27.65 -6.60 3.95
N ALA A 596 -28.69 -6.84 3.19
CA ALA A 596 -29.11 -5.89 2.16
C ALA A 596 -29.31 -4.49 2.77
N GLY A 597 -28.62 -3.49 2.20
CA GLY A 597 -28.61 -2.11 2.71
C GLY A 597 -27.55 -1.81 3.79
N TYR A 598 -26.88 -2.80 4.36
CA TYR A 598 -25.76 -2.56 5.30
C TYR A 598 -24.53 -2.02 4.55
N HIS A 599 -23.77 -1.17 5.23
CA HIS A 599 -22.56 -0.57 4.65
C HIS A 599 -21.42 -1.58 4.50
N LEU A 600 -20.62 -1.40 3.46
CA LEU A 600 -19.36 -2.12 3.31
C LEU A 600 -18.34 -1.63 4.36
N ASP A 601 -17.37 -2.48 4.69
CA ASP A 601 -16.29 -2.12 5.60
C ASP A 601 -15.37 -1.04 4.99
N LYS A 602 -14.70 -0.28 5.87
CA LYS A 602 -13.71 0.75 5.52
C LYS A 602 -14.20 1.77 4.49
N SER A 603 -15.49 2.11 4.54
CA SER A 603 -16.18 3.02 3.63
C SER A 603 -16.84 4.20 4.37
N PRO A 604 -16.07 5.14 4.93
CA PRO A 604 -16.64 6.33 5.57
C PRO A 604 -17.47 7.13 4.57
N LYS A 605 -18.69 7.50 4.96
CA LYS A 605 -19.63 8.22 4.09
C LYS A 605 -19.14 9.58 3.67
N VAL A 606 -18.38 10.26 4.53
CA VAL A 606 -17.78 11.57 4.27
C VAL A 606 -16.37 11.60 4.81
N THR A 607 -15.42 12.04 4.00
CA THR A 607 -14.08 12.45 4.45
C THR A 607 -13.76 13.83 3.92
N VAL A 608 -13.09 14.65 4.74
CA VAL A 608 -12.64 16.00 4.35
C VAL A 608 -11.21 16.16 4.82
N GLY A 609 -10.32 16.58 3.94
CA GLY A 609 -8.93 16.92 4.22
C GLY A 609 -8.65 18.38 3.88
N LEU A 610 -7.91 19.05 4.75
CA LEU A 610 -7.44 20.43 4.52
C LEU A 610 -6.00 20.53 5.02
N GLY A 611 -5.10 21.02 4.19
CA GLY A 611 -3.72 21.32 4.54
C GLY A 611 -3.38 22.76 4.14
N TYR A 612 -2.67 23.45 5.02
CA TYR A 612 -2.15 24.79 4.74
C TYR A 612 -0.65 24.80 4.98
N THR A 613 0.08 25.37 4.05
CA THR A 613 1.52 25.59 4.17
C THR A 613 1.80 27.08 3.93
N HIS A 614 2.53 27.69 4.87
CA HIS A 614 3.07 29.03 4.76
C HIS A 614 4.60 28.98 4.74
N SER A 615 5.22 29.61 3.77
CA SER A 615 6.68 29.70 3.62
C SER A 615 7.10 31.15 3.75
N MET A 616 7.85 31.46 4.79
CA MET A 616 8.37 32.79 5.09
C MET A 616 9.84 32.89 4.64
N PRO A 617 10.12 33.53 3.51
CA PRO A 617 11.50 33.79 3.11
C PRO A 617 12.09 34.94 3.95
N PHE A 618 13.35 34.79 4.35
CA PHE A 618 14.11 35.84 5.03
C PHE A 618 15.02 36.57 4.05
N GLU A 619 15.42 37.80 4.36
CA GLU A 619 16.31 38.62 3.54
C GLU A 619 17.66 37.95 3.23
N ASN A 620 18.14 37.12 4.16
CA ASN A 620 19.37 36.33 3.97
C ASN A 620 19.18 35.09 3.09
N GLY A 621 18.01 34.89 2.49
CA GLY A 621 17.68 33.75 1.63
C GLY A 621 17.34 32.44 2.37
N ALA A 622 17.29 32.44 3.71
CA ALA A 622 16.73 31.32 4.47
C ALA A 622 15.21 31.28 4.35
N THR A 623 14.59 30.11 4.61
CA THR A 623 13.14 29.94 4.59
C THR A 623 12.67 29.25 5.86
N LEU A 624 11.59 29.75 6.46
CA LEU A 624 10.83 29.10 7.51
C LEU A 624 9.48 28.66 6.91
N SER A 625 9.24 27.34 6.83
CA SER A 625 7.98 26.79 6.34
C SER A 625 7.18 26.20 7.50
N THR A 626 5.91 26.59 7.60
CA THR A 626 4.97 26.03 8.57
C THR A 626 3.88 25.27 7.84
N MET A 627 3.53 24.09 8.31
CA MET A 627 2.47 23.29 7.76
C MET A 627 1.51 22.86 8.87
N ILE A 628 0.23 22.94 8.60
CA ILE A 628 -0.83 22.33 9.39
C ILE A 628 -1.77 21.58 8.45
N GLY A 629 -2.09 20.33 8.79
CA GLY A 629 -3.06 19.52 8.06
C GLY A 629 -4.09 18.96 9.02
N THR A 630 -5.33 18.81 8.56
CA THR A 630 -6.38 18.14 9.33
C THR A 630 -7.22 17.28 8.40
N ARG A 631 -7.66 16.13 8.92
CA ARG A 631 -8.59 15.24 8.24
C ARG A 631 -9.74 14.88 9.15
N TYR A 632 -10.95 15.03 8.63
CA TYR A 632 -12.18 14.51 9.21
C TYR A 632 -12.59 13.22 8.49
N SER A 633 -13.03 12.22 9.25
CA SER A 633 -13.69 11.00 8.75
C SER A 633 -15.00 10.79 9.50
N ALA A 634 -16.09 10.61 8.77
CA ALA A 634 -17.33 10.12 9.35
C ALA A 634 -17.14 8.71 9.93
N SER A 635 -18.07 8.25 10.75
CA SER A 635 -18.06 6.87 11.25
C SER A 635 -18.18 5.86 10.11
N TYR A 636 -17.53 4.71 10.28
CA TYR A 636 -17.54 3.64 9.28
C TYR A 636 -17.40 2.26 9.92
N VAL A 637 -17.87 1.24 9.22
CA VAL A 637 -17.68 -0.17 9.60
C VAL A 637 -16.22 -0.55 9.41
N ILE A 638 -15.62 -1.18 10.43
CA ILE A 638 -14.21 -1.62 10.37
C ILE A 638 -14.10 -3.01 9.80
N SER A 639 -14.98 -3.90 10.22
CA SER A 639 -15.02 -5.27 9.73
C SER A 639 -16.40 -5.87 9.88
N ASP A 640 -16.72 -6.73 8.92
CA ASP A 640 -17.89 -7.55 8.85
C ASP A 640 -17.51 -8.98 9.19
N TYR A 641 -18.12 -9.54 10.23
CA TYR A 641 -18.02 -10.94 10.50
C TYR A 641 -19.36 -11.63 10.30
N GLY A 642 -19.35 -12.83 9.75
CA GLY A 642 -20.53 -13.58 9.37
C GLY A 642 -21.52 -13.93 10.49
N ASN A 643 -21.30 -13.43 11.71
CA ASN A 643 -22.23 -13.53 12.83
C ASN A 643 -23.34 -12.45 12.84
N GLY A 644 -23.39 -11.59 11.83
CA GLY A 644 -24.39 -10.54 11.71
C GLY A 644 -24.10 -9.25 12.48
N LEU A 645 -22.88 -9.08 12.99
CA LEU A 645 -22.45 -7.90 13.73
C LEU A 645 -21.48 -7.07 12.92
N GLN A 646 -21.76 -5.78 12.79
CA GLN A 646 -20.84 -4.79 12.23
C GLN A 646 -20.24 -3.95 13.36
N PHE A 647 -18.91 -3.85 13.38
CA PHE A 647 -18.19 -3.05 14.35
C PHE A 647 -17.74 -1.74 13.71
N THR A 648 -17.98 -0.65 14.40
CA THR A 648 -17.89 0.70 13.83
C THR A 648 -16.80 1.50 14.51
N GLN A 649 -15.90 2.10 13.73
CA GLN A 649 -15.08 3.23 14.16
C GLN A 649 -15.95 4.48 14.17
N GLY A 650 -16.04 5.16 15.33
CA GLY A 650 -16.74 6.45 15.42
C GLY A 650 -16.08 7.54 14.60
N ALA A 651 -16.83 8.57 14.25
CA ALA A 651 -16.27 9.73 13.55
C ALA A 651 -15.11 10.37 14.33
N TYR A 652 -14.13 10.87 13.59
CA TYR A 652 -12.95 11.52 14.18
C TYR A 652 -12.39 12.61 13.27
N HIS A 653 -11.62 13.50 13.87
CA HIS A 653 -10.67 14.33 13.17
C HIS A 653 -9.26 14.07 13.71
N MET A 654 -8.27 14.27 12.88
CA MET A 654 -6.87 14.09 13.20
C MET A 654 -6.06 15.16 12.49
N SER A 655 -5.16 15.82 13.22
CA SER A 655 -4.39 16.94 12.72
C SER A 655 -2.90 16.72 12.95
N ASP A 656 -2.10 17.19 11.99
CA ASP A 656 -0.65 17.18 12.01
C ASP A 656 -0.12 18.60 11.82
N ALA A 657 1.02 18.91 12.42
CA ALA A 657 1.70 20.19 12.24
C ALA A 657 3.21 20.00 12.16
N SER A 658 3.86 20.84 11.36
CA SER A 658 5.33 20.91 11.32
C SER A 658 5.84 22.32 11.07
N VAL A 659 7.06 22.56 11.52
CA VAL A 659 7.82 23.80 11.25
C VAL A 659 9.19 23.38 10.75
N MET A 660 9.59 23.85 9.57
CA MET A 660 10.88 23.55 8.94
C MET A 660 11.66 24.82 8.67
N TYR A 661 12.90 24.86 9.11
CA TYR A 661 13.86 25.90 8.77
C TYR A 661 14.89 25.37 7.79
N ALA A 662 15.08 26.06 6.68
CA ALA A 662 16.12 25.79 5.67
C ALA A 662 16.98 27.06 5.52
N PRO A 663 18.32 27.01 5.72
CA PRO A 663 19.20 28.15 5.54
C PRO A 663 19.40 28.43 4.04
N THR A 664 20.03 29.56 3.73
CA THR A 664 20.43 29.94 2.38
C THR A 664 21.21 28.82 1.70
N GLY A 665 20.77 28.47 0.46
CA GLY A 665 21.40 27.45 -0.37
C GLY A 665 20.93 26.00 -0.07
N ASP A 666 19.94 25.82 0.79
CA ASP A 666 19.22 24.57 1.05
C ASP A 666 20.09 23.32 1.32
N LYS A 667 21.33 23.53 1.79
CA LYS A 667 22.26 22.42 2.08
C LYS A 667 21.86 21.58 3.27
N TRP A 668 21.02 22.09 4.14
CA TRP A 668 20.43 21.36 5.25
C TRP A 668 19.11 21.98 5.65
N SER A 669 18.30 21.22 6.36
CA SER A 669 17.07 21.74 6.99
C SER A 669 16.84 21.03 8.32
N VAL A 670 16.17 21.73 9.24
CA VAL A 670 15.67 21.13 10.49
C VAL A 670 14.16 21.31 10.54
N GLN A 671 13.45 20.22 10.85
CA GLN A 671 11.99 20.19 10.94
C GLN A 671 11.58 19.65 12.30
N GLY A 672 10.79 20.42 13.05
CA GLY A 672 10.02 19.94 14.19
C GLY A 672 8.62 19.52 13.72
N PHE A 673 8.09 18.43 14.22
CA PHE A 673 6.77 17.94 13.83
C PHE A 673 5.98 17.34 14.98
N VAL A 674 4.65 17.39 14.86
CA VAL A 674 3.69 16.64 15.69
C VAL A 674 2.66 16.02 14.77
N ARG A 675 2.44 14.70 14.88
CA ARG A 675 1.41 13.94 14.17
C ARG A 675 0.35 13.46 15.17
N ASN A 676 -0.92 13.38 14.73
CA ASN A 676 -2.05 13.05 15.58
C ASN A 676 -2.10 13.95 16.83
N MET A 677 -2.22 15.27 16.63
CA MET A 677 -2.15 16.28 17.69
C MET A 677 -3.18 16.04 18.79
N GLU A 678 -4.34 15.53 18.44
CA GLU A 678 -5.44 15.19 19.35
C GLU A 678 -5.17 13.93 20.19
N ASN A 679 -4.11 13.18 19.88
CA ASN A 679 -3.83 11.85 20.44
C ASN A 679 -5.04 10.91 20.30
N LYS A 680 -5.70 10.98 19.14
CA LYS A 680 -6.89 10.20 18.87
C LYS A 680 -6.53 8.72 18.74
N THR A 681 -7.25 7.86 19.48
CA THR A 681 -7.14 6.42 19.34
C THR A 681 -8.16 5.94 18.29
N ILE A 682 -7.67 5.35 17.21
CA ILE A 682 -8.47 4.86 16.09
C ILE A 682 -8.34 3.34 16.03
N MET A 683 -9.46 2.64 15.90
CA MET A 683 -9.44 1.22 15.58
C MET A 683 -9.10 1.03 14.10
N THR A 684 -8.14 0.16 13.81
CA THR A 684 -7.73 -0.18 12.45
C THR A 684 -8.27 -1.53 11.98
N ASN A 685 -8.51 -2.44 12.92
CA ASN A 685 -9.16 -3.72 12.68
C ASN A 685 -9.97 -4.13 13.91
N TYR A 686 -10.85 -5.11 13.73
CA TYR A 686 -11.58 -5.78 14.78
C TYR A 686 -11.53 -7.30 14.50
N SER A 687 -11.23 -8.07 15.52
CA SER A 687 -11.30 -9.52 15.50
C SER A 687 -12.37 -9.98 16.50
N ALA A 688 -13.39 -10.68 16.00
CA ALA A 688 -14.48 -11.17 16.83
C ALA A 688 -14.00 -12.18 17.88
N SER A 689 -14.77 -12.34 18.96
CA SER A 689 -14.56 -13.42 19.91
C SER A 689 -14.66 -14.79 19.22
N PHE A 690 -13.72 -15.67 19.53
CA PHE A 690 -13.60 -16.93 18.83
C PHE A 690 -12.92 -17.96 19.75
N ALA A 691 -13.46 -19.19 19.78
CA ALA A 691 -12.91 -20.33 20.58
C ALA A 691 -12.62 -19.97 22.05
N GLY A 692 -13.42 -19.09 22.67
CA GLY A 692 -13.24 -18.64 24.05
C GLY A 692 -12.31 -17.44 24.22
N PHE A 693 -11.60 -17.01 23.17
CA PHE A 693 -10.83 -15.75 23.19
C PHE A 693 -11.79 -14.55 23.08
N PRO A 694 -11.54 -13.46 23.84
CA PRO A 694 -12.33 -12.26 23.72
C PRO A 694 -12.11 -11.57 22.38
N ALA A 695 -13.07 -10.74 21.98
CA ALA A 695 -12.88 -9.85 20.84
C ALA A 695 -11.72 -8.88 21.08
N THR A 696 -10.97 -8.58 20.02
CA THR A 696 -9.81 -7.70 20.08
C THR A 696 -9.81 -6.65 18.97
N VAL A 697 -9.10 -5.55 19.17
CA VAL A 697 -8.91 -4.48 18.20
C VAL A 697 -7.44 -4.16 17.98
N GLY A 698 -7.07 -3.88 16.75
CA GLY A 698 -5.84 -3.20 16.41
C GLY A 698 -6.02 -1.69 16.48
N LEU A 699 -5.00 -0.97 16.86
CA LEU A 699 -5.05 0.47 17.06
C LEU A 699 -4.07 1.19 16.11
N GLY A 700 -4.47 2.37 15.64
CA GLY A 700 -3.62 3.28 14.89
C GLY A 700 -2.52 3.92 15.78
N THR A 701 -1.53 4.51 15.15
CA THR A 701 -0.40 5.18 15.82
C THR A 701 -0.90 6.30 16.76
N PRO A 702 -0.37 6.41 17.99
CA PRO A 702 -0.69 7.50 18.88
C PRO A 702 -0.07 8.83 18.39
N ARG A 703 -0.21 9.89 19.18
CA ARG A 703 0.51 11.14 18.92
C ARG A 703 2.03 10.90 18.93
N THR A 704 2.67 11.26 17.83
CA THR A 704 4.13 11.25 17.70
C THR A 704 4.63 12.67 17.49
N ALA A 705 5.78 12.98 18.08
CA ALA A 705 6.44 14.27 17.93
C ALA A 705 7.95 14.04 17.85
N GLY A 706 8.62 14.86 17.07
CA GLY A 706 10.06 14.70 16.88
C GLY A 706 10.71 15.85 16.14
N VAL A 707 11.99 15.66 15.90
CA VAL A 707 12.82 16.57 15.10
C VAL A 707 13.53 15.77 14.02
N ARG A 708 13.52 16.29 12.80
CA ARG A 708 14.22 15.73 11.63
C ARG A 708 15.26 16.73 11.12
N LEU A 709 16.49 16.26 10.98
CA LEU A 709 17.58 16.98 10.34
C LEU A 709 17.85 16.35 8.98
N ASN A 710 17.86 17.15 7.92
CA ASN A 710 18.22 16.73 6.58
C ASN A 710 19.51 17.47 6.15
N ALA A 711 20.37 16.80 5.40
CA ALA A 711 21.56 17.36 4.78
C ALA A 711 21.65 16.92 3.31
N TYR A 712 22.07 17.82 2.43
CA TYR A 712 22.15 17.64 0.99
C TYR A 712 23.55 18.07 0.50
N PHE A 713 24.16 17.26 -0.42
CA PHE A 713 25.52 17.48 -0.89
C PHE A 713 25.63 17.36 -2.41
#